data_d5f97ef8e8c8487fcd32df7d1ea2d58a
#
_entry.id   d5f97ef8e8c8487fcd32df7d1ea2d58a
#
_cell.length_a   1.000
_cell.length_b   1.000
_cell.length_c   1.000
_cell.angle_alpha   90.00
_cell.angle_beta   90.00
_cell.angle_gamma   90.00
#
_symmetry.space_group_name_H-M   'P 1'
#
loop_
_entity.id
_entity.type
_entity.pdbx_description
1 polymer ?
#
loop_
_entity_poly.entity_id
_entity_poly.type
_entity_poly.pdbx_seq_one_letter_code
_entity_poly.pdbx_strand_id
1 'polypeptide(L)'
;MKKKFWVYDIEVFENFFCIVLEGVEDDDVITYMIHPSYRNDYDDMIKFLKQEGKAGSIFFGFNNLSYDSQVIEFLIQNEADFLSKKPIEICREAWMFSNALIHGQDNPGFRTPYPEFKQTLKQIDVFKLNHWDNPAKSSSLKWIQYTMDWYNIKESSISFNALIDTGDQIRETLKYCVNDVKSTKKIVLLSKDLIKLRMNLSRTYKINLLSASEPKISKELFAYFLGQKLKMHPKDVKALPTQKRTLIRVNDIILPYVQFQTPIFKAVLEKFKTVIIDPENTKNGFKHSILNNGVKTDYGLGGIHGCRASGVYESTSDLIIMTSDVTSFYPNLAIRNKWSPGHLDAQAFSEQYEWFFEERKKIPKKDPLNYVYKLILNSTYGLSNDKHSFLYDPELTMKITINGQLSLTMLYEMISVAIPESIPLMQNTDGLETIIPRDKVDIYMQVCAEWEKITNLQLEHDKYQKLILADVNNYIAVYDWKFIDHDSWKKMKESNPDYVYKVLPEGFAYAATKCKGRFEFSNLALHKNKSHLVISKAVYNYFVHDILPEDYIMTNKNIYDFCGGVKANSTYAVQIVCVENGKETVQNMHKITRYYLSNKGCKMHKMHKETGKIISVDAGSWVVTVFNQYEEKPFEEYDINYKYYLQRITREIESARGSQLSLLF
;
A
#
# COMPACT_ATOMS: atom_id res chain seq x y z
N MET A 1 38.13 -1.34 8.65
CA MET A 1 37.32 -0.27 8.07
C MET A 1 36.03 -0.10 8.85
N LYS A 2 35.48 1.14 8.89
CA LYS A 2 34.16 1.40 9.48
C LYS A 2 33.08 0.87 8.53
N LYS A 3 32.09 0.16 9.06
CA LYS A 3 30.93 -0.32 8.31
C LYS A 3 30.20 0.87 7.66
N LYS A 4 29.90 0.77 6.35
CA LYS A 4 29.15 1.76 5.58
C LYS A 4 27.81 1.20 5.07
N PHE A 5 26.96 2.11 4.62
CA PHE A 5 25.69 1.82 3.97
C PHE A 5 25.75 2.39 2.54
N TRP A 6 25.67 1.50 1.56
CA TRP A 6 25.75 1.84 0.14
C TRP A 6 24.43 1.62 -0.56
N VAL A 7 24.01 2.55 -1.39
CA VAL A 7 22.97 2.31 -2.39
C VAL A 7 23.66 2.07 -3.71
N TYR A 8 23.21 1.09 -4.47
CA TYR A 8 23.84 0.76 -5.75
C TYR A 8 22.83 0.30 -6.79
N ASP A 9 23.26 0.38 -8.04
CA ASP A 9 22.59 -0.12 -9.23
C ASP A 9 23.63 -0.51 -10.27
N ILE A 10 23.28 -1.40 -11.21
CA ILE A 10 24.17 -1.86 -12.28
C ILE A 10 23.52 -1.74 -13.65
N GLU A 11 24.37 -1.56 -14.68
CA GLU A 11 23.95 -1.67 -16.07
C GLU A 11 24.82 -2.71 -16.79
N VAL A 12 24.17 -3.63 -17.51
CA VAL A 12 24.82 -4.78 -18.15
C VAL A 12 24.47 -4.84 -19.63
N PHE A 13 25.48 -4.70 -20.47
CA PHE A 13 25.41 -4.84 -21.93
C PHE A 13 26.46 -5.84 -22.40
N GLU A 14 26.36 -6.31 -23.64
CA GLU A 14 27.28 -7.32 -24.16
C GLU A 14 28.75 -6.88 -24.12
N ASN A 15 29.03 -5.58 -24.30
CA ASN A 15 30.37 -4.99 -24.31
C ASN A 15 30.60 -3.95 -23.20
N PHE A 16 29.66 -3.80 -22.27
CA PHE A 16 29.76 -2.80 -21.20
C PHE A 16 29.14 -3.29 -19.91
N PHE A 17 29.83 -3.05 -18.82
CA PHE A 17 29.29 -3.20 -17.47
C PHE A 17 29.60 -1.95 -16.66
N CYS A 18 28.69 -1.51 -15.83
CA CYS A 18 29.00 -0.55 -14.79
C CYS A 18 28.22 -0.83 -13.51
N ILE A 19 28.80 -0.39 -12.39
CA ILE A 19 28.16 -0.28 -11.09
C ILE A 19 28.35 1.14 -10.59
N VAL A 20 27.28 1.74 -10.09
CA VAL A 20 27.30 3.02 -9.40
C VAL A 20 26.90 2.76 -7.95
N LEU A 21 27.70 3.28 -7.01
CA LEU A 21 27.42 3.21 -5.57
C LEU A 21 27.38 4.62 -5.01
N GLU A 22 26.43 4.88 -4.11
CA GLU A 22 26.34 6.15 -3.36
C GLU A 22 26.17 5.86 -1.87
N GLY A 23 26.96 6.54 -1.04
CA GLY A 23 26.83 6.43 0.41
C GLY A 23 25.47 6.94 0.89
N VAL A 24 24.85 6.24 1.85
CA VAL A 24 23.56 6.67 2.42
C VAL A 24 23.74 7.88 3.33
N GLU A 25 24.85 7.92 4.08
CA GLU A 25 25.14 8.94 5.10
C GLU A 25 25.95 10.12 4.56
N ASP A 26 26.57 9.93 3.40
CA ASP A 26 27.37 10.92 2.68
C ASP A 26 26.96 10.94 1.20
N ASP A 27 27.48 11.88 0.45
CA ASP A 27 27.20 12.00 -1.00
C ASP A 27 28.36 11.42 -1.84
N ASP A 28 29.18 10.56 -1.25
CA ASP A 28 30.28 9.87 -1.95
C ASP A 28 29.71 8.98 -3.05
N VAL A 29 30.01 9.28 -4.31
CA VAL A 29 29.63 8.49 -5.47
C VAL A 29 30.86 7.80 -6.02
N ILE A 30 30.82 6.47 -6.10
CA ILE A 30 31.85 5.62 -6.66
C ILE A 30 31.26 4.96 -7.92
N THR A 31 32.05 4.96 -9.00
CA THR A 31 31.67 4.32 -10.26
C THR A 31 32.79 3.44 -10.73
N TYR A 32 32.49 2.17 -10.97
CA TYR A 32 33.35 1.24 -11.69
C TYR A 32 32.71 0.86 -13.01
N MET A 33 33.53 0.74 -14.05
CA MET A 33 33.05 0.31 -15.36
C MET A 33 34.05 -0.64 -16.03
N ILE A 34 33.54 -1.49 -16.91
CA ILE A 34 34.33 -2.41 -17.72
C ILE A 34 33.92 -2.19 -19.17
N HIS A 35 34.86 -1.80 -20.01
CA HIS A 35 34.65 -1.60 -21.44
C HIS A 35 35.95 -1.89 -22.18
N PRO A 36 35.92 -2.57 -23.38
CA PRO A 36 37.12 -3.01 -24.06
C PRO A 36 38.05 -1.87 -24.54
N SER A 37 37.50 -0.68 -24.81
CA SER A 37 38.25 0.43 -25.40
C SER A 37 38.41 1.64 -24.50
N TYR A 38 37.69 1.73 -23.35
CA TYR A 38 37.70 2.92 -22.51
C TYR A 38 38.32 2.72 -21.15
N ARG A 39 37.81 1.76 -20.35
CA ARG A 39 38.25 1.57 -18.96
C ARG A 39 37.95 0.15 -18.49
N ASN A 40 38.84 -0.43 -17.71
CA ASN A 40 38.61 -1.73 -17.07
C ASN A 40 38.93 -1.64 -15.57
N ASP A 41 37.88 -1.49 -14.77
CA ASP A 41 38.00 -1.37 -13.32
C ASP A 41 37.68 -2.68 -12.60
N TYR A 42 37.67 -3.83 -13.29
CA TYR A 42 37.24 -5.09 -12.72
C TYR A 42 37.99 -5.44 -11.42
N ASP A 43 39.31 -5.39 -11.42
CA ASP A 43 40.14 -5.75 -10.27
C ASP A 43 39.89 -4.80 -9.07
N ASP A 44 39.87 -3.49 -9.31
CA ASP A 44 39.62 -2.49 -8.26
C ASP A 44 38.20 -2.60 -7.69
N MET A 45 37.22 -2.85 -8.55
CA MET A 45 35.83 -3.10 -8.14
C MET A 45 35.71 -4.31 -7.22
N ILE A 46 36.28 -5.46 -7.61
CA ILE A 46 36.21 -6.70 -6.82
C ILE A 46 36.92 -6.53 -5.47
N LYS A 47 38.09 -5.89 -5.46
CA LYS A 47 38.82 -5.59 -4.23
C LYS A 47 37.99 -4.73 -3.27
N PHE A 48 37.39 -3.65 -3.79
CA PHE A 48 36.51 -2.76 -3.04
C PHE A 48 35.31 -3.53 -2.45
N LEU A 49 34.57 -4.27 -3.27
CA LEU A 49 33.38 -5.02 -2.84
C LEU A 49 33.72 -6.06 -1.76
N LYS A 50 34.81 -6.80 -1.93
CA LYS A 50 35.28 -7.77 -0.93
C LYS A 50 35.72 -7.09 0.38
N GLN A 51 36.35 -5.93 0.31
CA GLN A 51 36.71 -5.14 1.50
C GLN A 51 35.48 -4.67 2.27
N GLU A 52 34.49 -4.13 1.56
CA GLU A 52 33.22 -3.69 2.15
C GLU A 52 32.42 -4.89 2.72
N GLY A 53 32.45 -6.05 2.05
CA GLY A 53 31.88 -7.28 2.56
C GLY A 53 32.51 -7.72 3.89
N LYS A 54 33.85 -7.70 3.97
CA LYS A 54 34.61 -8.00 5.21
C LYS A 54 34.32 -6.98 6.32
N ALA A 55 34.14 -5.70 5.99
CA ALA A 55 33.75 -4.66 6.94
C ALA A 55 32.31 -4.83 7.45
N GLY A 56 31.53 -5.69 6.82
CA GLY A 56 30.12 -5.93 7.16
C GLY A 56 29.19 -4.79 6.72
N SER A 57 29.59 -4.04 5.71
CA SER A 57 28.79 -3.00 5.08
C SER A 57 27.49 -3.57 4.50
N ILE A 58 26.46 -2.72 4.33
CA ILE A 58 25.16 -3.11 3.84
C ILE A 58 24.90 -2.40 2.51
N PHE A 59 24.44 -3.17 1.54
CA PHE A 59 24.15 -2.71 0.19
C PHE A 59 22.64 -2.69 -0.04
N PHE A 60 22.12 -1.54 -0.44
CA PHE A 60 20.70 -1.33 -0.76
C PHE A 60 20.52 -1.24 -2.27
N GLY A 61 19.50 -1.89 -2.79
CA GLY A 61 19.11 -1.77 -4.18
C GLY A 61 17.60 -1.95 -4.35
N PHE A 62 17.11 -1.69 -5.54
CA PHE A 62 15.71 -1.89 -5.92
C PHE A 62 15.58 -3.19 -6.73
N ASN A 63 14.93 -4.22 -6.17
CA ASN A 63 14.83 -5.57 -6.74
C ASN A 63 16.21 -6.27 -6.90
N ASN A 64 17.21 -5.79 -6.18
CA ASN A 64 18.58 -6.24 -6.29
C ASN A 64 18.79 -7.71 -5.92
N LEU A 65 18.03 -8.27 -4.98
CA LEU A 65 18.13 -9.69 -4.62
C LEU A 65 17.76 -10.64 -5.76
N SER A 66 16.95 -10.18 -6.69
CA SER A 66 16.55 -10.99 -7.85
C SER A 66 17.45 -10.80 -9.07
N TYR A 67 18.24 -9.71 -9.11
CA TYR A 67 19.05 -9.36 -10.28
C TYR A 67 20.43 -8.82 -9.93
N ASP A 68 20.58 -7.58 -9.46
CA ASP A 68 21.87 -6.91 -9.32
C ASP A 68 22.85 -7.70 -8.44
N SER A 69 22.38 -8.15 -7.28
CA SER A 69 23.22 -8.91 -6.35
C SER A 69 23.66 -10.24 -6.93
N GLN A 70 22.87 -10.83 -7.84
CA GLN A 70 23.21 -12.08 -8.51
C GLN A 70 24.37 -11.86 -9.49
N VAL A 71 24.31 -10.78 -10.28
CA VAL A 71 25.37 -10.43 -11.25
C VAL A 71 26.65 -10.04 -10.51
N ILE A 72 26.53 -9.24 -9.43
CA ILE A 72 27.69 -8.87 -8.62
C ILE A 72 28.34 -10.11 -7.97
N GLU A 73 27.54 -11.01 -7.43
CA GLU A 73 28.08 -12.24 -6.82
C GLU A 73 28.73 -13.15 -7.88
N PHE A 74 28.14 -13.24 -9.09
CA PHE A 74 28.74 -13.94 -10.21
C PHE A 74 30.13 -13.39 -10.56
N LEU A 75 30.27 -12.05 -10.63
CA LEU A 75 31.57 -11.40 -10.88
C LEU A 75 32.57 -11.65 -9.74
N ILE A 76 32.13 -11.66 -8.48
CA ILE A 76 32.99 -11.93 -7.32
C ILE A 76 33.46 -13.40 -7.28
N GLN A 77 32.56 -14.34 -7.54
CA GLN A 77 32.88 -15.78 -7.44
C GLN A 77 33.78 -16.27 -8.58
N ASN A 78 33.79 -15.59 -9.72
CA ASN A 78 34.61 -15.91 -10.87
C ASN A 78 35.91 -15.07 -10.96
N GLU A 79 36.32 -14.36 -9.88
CA GLU A 79 37.48 -13.47 -9.85
C GLU A 79 38.73 -14.06 -10.45
N ALA A 80 39.13 -15.29 -10.03
CA ALA A 80 40.37 -15.92 -10.46
C ALA A 80 40.42 -16.14 -11.98
N ASP A 81 39.31 -16.49 -12.61
CA ASP A 81 39.18 -16.66 -14.05
C ASP A 81 39.12 -15.30 -14.77
N PHE A 82 38.36 -14.37 -14.26
CA PHE A 82 38.08 -13.05 -14.89
C PHE A 82 39.30 -12.11 -14.85
N LEU A 83 40.22 -12.25 -13.89
CA LEU A 83 41.47 -11.48 -13.85
C LEU A 83 42.38 -11.81 -15.03
N SER A 84 42.20 -12.98 -15.65
CA SER A 84 42.98 -13.41 -16.84
C SER A 84 42.31 -13.06 -18.18
N LYS A 85 41.06 -12.62 -18.16
CA LYS A 85 40.26 -12.36 -19.35
C LYS A 85 40.33 -10.91 -19.83
N LYS A 86 40.06 -10.72 -21.13
CA LYS A 86 39.92 -9.41 -21.72
C LYS A 86 38.60 -8.75 -21.24
N PRO A 87 38.52 -7.41 -21.15
CA PRO A 87 37.31 -6.73 -20.69
C PRO A 87 36.04 -7.13 -21.47
N ILE A 88 36.14 -7.35 -22.77
CA ILE A 88 35.00 -7.78 -23.61
C ILE A 88 34.48 -9.16 -23.22
N GLU A 89 35.36 -10.09 -22.80
CA GLU A 89 34.96 -11.42 -22.38
C GLU A 89 34.23 -11.36 -21.04
N ILE A 90 34.72 -10.55 -20.10
CA ILE A 90 34.06 -10.31 -18.82
C ILE A 90 32.65 -9.74 -19.01
N CYS A 91 32.51 -8.69 -19.83
CA CYS A 91 31.22 -8.09 -20.13
C CYS A 91 30.24 -9.09 -20.76
N ARG A 92 30.71 -9.86 -21.76
CA ARG A 92 29.89 -10.85 -22.46
C ARG A 92 29.41 -11.96 -21.53
N GLU A 93 30.24 -12.47 -20.66
CA GLU A 93 29.85 -13.50 -19.68
C GLU A 93 28.87 -12.95 -18.63
N ALA A 94 29.09 -11.72 -18.15
CA ALA A 94 28.14 -11.04 -17.26
C ALA A 94 26.78 -10.81 -17.95
N TRP A 95 26.76 -10.41 -19.22
CA TRP A 95 25.55 -10.23 -20.02
C TRP A 95 24.83 -11.54 -20.31
N MET A 96 25.57 -12.63 -20.63
CA MET A 96 24.98 -13.97 -20.79
C MET A 96 24.35 -14.46 -19.49
N PHE A 97 25.00 -14.28 -18.34
CA PHE A 97 24.47 -14.62 -17.03
C PHE A 97 23.23 -13.77 -16.72
N SER A 98 23.27 -12.47 -16.99
CA SER A 98 22.13 -11.54 -16.84
C SER A 98 20.91 -12.02 -17.64
N ASN A 99 21.11 -12.36 -18.92
CA ASN A 99 20.02 -12.87 -19.78
C ASN A 99 19.44 -14.19 -19.25
N ALA A 100 20.29 -15.09 -18.76
CA ALA A 100 19.85 -16.34 -18.16
C ALA A 100 18.99 -16.09 -16.89
N LEU A 101 19.33 -15.10 -16.07
CA LEU A 101 18.54 -14.70 -14.92
C LEU A 101 17.17 -14.15 -15.34
N ILE A 102 17.14 -13.25 -16.31
CA ILE A 102 15.88 -12.61 -16.79
C ILE A 102 14.93 -13.67 -17.35
N HIS A 103 15.40 -14.53 -18.24
CA HIS A 103 14.58 -15.61 -18.82
C HIS A 103 14.21 -16.68 -17.79
N GLY A 104 15.08 -16.93 -16.81
CA GLY A 104 14.81 -17.88 -15.73
C GLY A 104 13.64 -17.44 -14.85
N GLN A 105 13.50 -16.15 -14.59
CA GLN A 105 12.43 -15.61 -13.73
C GLN A 105 11.00 -15.86 -14.28
N ASP A 106 10.86 -16.07 -15.57
CA ASP A 106 9.58 -16.41 -16.21
C ASP A 106 9.15 -17.87 -15.95
N ASN A 107 10.05 -18.71 -15.44
CA ASN A 107 9.77 -20.13 -15.20
C ASN A 107 9.20 -20.35 -13.78
N PRO A 108 8.10 -21.09 -13.62
CA PRO A 108 7.60 -21.47 -12.32
C PRO A 108 8.64 -22.26 -11.50
N GLY A 109 8.91 -21.82 -10.28
CA GLY A 109 9.87 -22.47 -9.40
C GLY A 109 11.34 -22.08 -9.60
N PHE A 110 11.62 -21.09 -10.45
CA PHE A 110 12.97 -20.53 -10.59
C PHE A 110 13.54 -20.10 -9.24
N ARG A 111 14.79 -20.44 -9.00
CA ARG A 111 15.55 -20.01 -7.81
C ARG A 111 16.80 -19.28 -8.26
N THR A 112 17.09 -18.17 -7.61
CA THR A 112 18.32 -17.42 -7.85
C THR A 112 19.56 -18.28 -7.57
N PRO A 113 20.59 -18.24 -8.43
CA PRO A 113 21.81 -19.03 -8.26
C PRO A 113 22.53 -18.76 -6.94
N TYR A 114 22.52 -17.51 -6.49
CA TYR A 114 23.21 -17.09 -5.26
C TYR A 114 22.18 -16.64 -4.20
N PRO A 115 21.67 -17.57 -3.35
CA PRO A 115 20.77 -17.18 -2.27
C PRO A 115 21.49 -16.29 -1.24
N GLU A 116 20.75 -15.40 -0.55
CA GLU A 116 21.29 -14.37 0.35
C GLU A 116 22.36 -14.88 1.32
N PHE A 117 22.18 -16.10 1.88
CA PHE A 117 23.12 -16.67 2.85
C PHE A 117 24.45 -17.12 2.24
N LYS A 118 24.57 -17.14 0.91
CA LYS A 118 25.79 -17.47 0.17
C LYS A 118 26.46 -16.25 -0.44
N GLN A 119 25.81 -15.08 -0.38
CA GLN A 119 26.37 -13.87 -0.96
C GLN A 119 27.48 -13.26 -0.09
N THR A 120 28.49 -12.74 -0.75
CA THR A 120 29.64 -12.06 -0.13
C THR A 120 29.21 -10.76 0.56
N LEU A 121 28.24 -10.04 -0.03
CA LEU A 121 27.74 -8.75 0.43
C LEU A 121 26.40 -8.91 1.16
N LYS A 122 26.21 -8.15 2.24
CA LYS A 122 24.92 -8.07 2.92
C LYS A 122 23.98 -7.14 2.14
N GLN A 123 22.87 -7.69 1.69
CA GLN A 123 21.91 -7.00 0.85
C GLN A 123 20.64 -6.59 1.62
N ILE A 124 20.07 -5.44 1.26
CA ILE A 124 18.69 -5.06 1.59
C ILE A 124 18.00 -4.63 0.31
N ASP A 125 16.92 -5.32 -0.01
CA ASP A 125 16.09 -5.04 -1.18
C ASP A 125 14.89 -4.18 -0.78
N VAL A 126 14.90 -2.90 -1.17
CA VAL A 126 13.82 -1.97 -0.83
C VAL A 126 12.51 -2.28 -1.58
N PHE A 127 12.56 -2.98 -2.70
CA PHE A 127 11.38 -3.44 -3.43
C PHE A 127 10.64 -4.54 -2.63
N LYS A 128 11.35 -5.56 -2.17
CA LYS A 128 10.80 -6.66 -1.35
C LYS A 128 10.38 -6.18 0.05
N LEU A 129 11.20 -5.33 0.67
CA LEU A 129 10.92 -4.73 1.98
C LEU A 129 9.56 -4.01 2.00
N ASN A 130 9.24 -3.27 0.94
CA ASN A 130 7.98 -2.55 0.78
C ASN A 130 6.85 -3.42 0.21
N HIS A 131 7.11 -4.68 -0.08
CA HIS A 131 6.15 -5.63 -0.64
C HIS A 131 5.59 -5.21 -2.02
N TRP A 132 6.44 -4.57 -2.86
CA TRP A 132 6.06 -4.16 -4.21
C TRP A 132 6.16 -5.29 -5.24
N ASP A 133 6.69 -6.44 -4.85
CA ASP A 133 6.63 -7.71 -5.56
C ASP A 133 5.23 -8.37 -5.52
N ASN A 134 4.34 -7.90 -4.64
CA ASN A 134 2.96 -8.38 -4.58
C ASN A 134 2.12 -7.77 -5.72
N PRO A 135 1.33 -8.57 -6.47
CA PRO A 135 0.49 -8.07 -7.58
C PRO A 135 -0.41 -6.89 -7.20
N ALA A 136 -0.96 -6.87 -5.98
CA ALA A 136 -1.83 -5.78 -5.51
C ALA A 136 -1.09 -4.46 -5.23
N LYS A 137 0.24 -4.50 -5.08
CA LYS A 137 1.09 -3.33 -4.82
C LYS A 137 2.20 -3.17 -5.87
N SER A 138 2.14 -3.95 -6.96
CA SER A 138 3.21 -4.02 -7.97
C SER A 138 3.59 -2.64 -8.52
N SER A 139 4.86 -2.28 -8.32
CA SER A 139 5.39 -0.96 -8.65
C SER A 139 6.81 -1.06 -9.19
N SER A 140 7.09 -0.46 -10.33
CA SER A 140 8.45 -0.30 -10.82
C SER A 140 9.16 0.88 -10.14
N LEU A 141 10.50 0.93 -10.22
CA LEU A 141 11.26 2.09 -9.72
C LEU A 141 10.75 3.41 -10.34
N LYS A 142 10.46 3.42 -11.64
CA LYS A 142 9.94 4.62 -12.35
C LYS A 142 8.56 5.05 -11.84
N TRP A 143 7.70 4.09 -11.46
CA TRP A 143 6.43 4.42 -10.83
C TRP A 143 6.62 5.02 -9.44
N ILE A 144 7.55 4.48 -8.65
CA ILE A 144 7.90 5.05 -7.34
C ILE A 144 8.55 6.42 -7.51
N GLN A 145 9.40 6.63 -8.52
CA GLN A 145 9.91 7.96 -8.88
C GLN A 145 8.76 8.95 -9.14
N TYR A 146 7.73 8.55 -9.88
CA TYR A 146 6.54 9.37 -10.08
C TYR A 146 5.84 9.70 -8.76
N THR A 147 5.57 8.70 -7.93
CA THR A 147 4.77 8.88 -6.70
C THR A 147 5.53 9.56 -5.55
N MET A 148 6.85 9.59 -5.56
CA MET A 148 7.66 10.32 -4.59
C MET A 148 8.11 11.71 -5.09
N ASP A 149 7.51 12.19 -6.17
CA ASP A 149 7.80 13.49 -6.79
C ASP A 149 9.30 13.65 -7.16
N TRP A 150 9.86 12.57 -7.74
CA TRP A 150 11.24 12.60 -8.20
C TRP A 150 11.38 13.56 -9.36
N TYR A 151 12.43 14.38 -9.36
CA TYR A 151 12.63 15.46 -10.34
C TYR A 151 12.91 14.97 -11.77
N ASN A 152 13.37 13.72 -11.95
CA ASN A 152 13.78 13.18 -13.26
C ASN A 152 13.38 11.72 -13.43
N ILE A 153 12.20 11.49 -14.04
CA ILE A 153 11.74 10.14 -14.41
C ILE A 153 12.31 9.85 -15.79
N LYS A 154 13.40 9.10 -15.84
CA LYS A 154 14.09 8.76 -17.10
C LYS A 154 14.08 7.25 -17.32
N GLU A 155 13.76 6.81 -18.54
CA GLU A 155 14.03 5.45 -19.03
C GLU A 155 15.28 5.48 -19.89
N SER A 156 16.00 4.35 -19.98
CA SER A 156 17.14 4.24 -20.89
C SER A 156 16.66 4.41 -22.34
N SER A 157 17.33 5.26 -23.10
CA SER A 157 17.13 5.40 -24.54
C SER A 157 17.86 4.30 -25.33
N ILE A 158 18.79 3.59 -24.68
CA ILE A 158 19.63 2.56 -25.26
C ILE A 158 18.98 1.21 -24.98
N SER A 159 18.74 0.43 -26.03
CA SER A 159 18.24 -0.94 -25.91
C SER A 159 19.27 -1.81 -25.18
N PHE A 160 18.83 -2.67 -24.26
CA PHE A 160 19.71 -3.59 -23.52
C PHE A 160 20.46 -4.61 -24.40
N ASN A 161 20.02 -4.79 -25.65
CA ASN A 161 20.72 -5.60 -26.67
C ASN A 161 21.66 -4.76 -27.56
N ALA A 162 21.76 -3.46 -27.34
CA ALA A 162 22.68 -2.63 -28.12
C ALA A 162 24.10 -2.74 -27.58
N LEU A 163 25.07 -2.47 -28.44
CA LEU A 163 26.45 -2.27 -28.01
C LEU A 163 26.63 -0.81 -27.55
N ILE A 164 27.48 -0.60 -26.60
CA ILE A 164 27.91 0.70 -26.10
C ILE A 164 29.26 1.02 -26.72
N ASP A 165 29.27 1.72 -27.83
CA ASP A 165 30.49 1.94 -28.66
C ASP A 165 31.05 3.36 -28.56
N THR A 166 30.26 4.31 -28.07
CA THR A 166 30.64 5.72 -28.01
C THR A 166 30.72 6.28 -26.62
N GLY A 167 31.60 7.28 -26.43
CA GLY A 167 31.69 7.98 -25.14
C GLY A 167 30.37 8.69 -24.73
N ASP A 168 29.52 9.06 -25.69
CA ASP A 168 28.20 9.63 -25.40
C ASP A 168 27.25 8.58 -24.82
N GLN A 169 27.21 7.39 -25.41
CA GLN A 169 26.44 6.28 -24.89
C GLN A 169 26.89 5.88 -23.46
N ILE A 170 28.20 5.84 -23.24
CA ILE A 170 28.75 5.60 -21.87
C ILE A 170 28.27 6.66 -20.90
N ARG A 171 28.40 7.94 -21.25
CA ARG A 171 27.95 9.05 -20.38
C ARG A 171 26.45 9.00 -20.11
N GLU A 172 25.66 8.67 -21.12
CA GLU A 172 24.21 8.55 -20.99
C GLU A 172 23.82 7.39 -20.05
N THR A 173 24.43 6.22 -20.23
CA THR A 173 24.20 5.04 -19.37
C THR A 173 24.61 5.33 -17.93
N LEU A 174 25.77 5.94 -17.70
CA LEU A 174 26.21 6.32 -16.35
C LEU A 174 25.27 7.34 -15.72
N LYS A 175 24.83 8.37 -16.44
CA LYS A 175 23.84 9.36 -15.94
C LYS A 175 22.50 8.70 -15.58
N TYR A 176 22.09 7.71 -16.35
CA TYR A 176 20.88 6.94 -16.10
C TYR A 176 21.03 6.13 -14.80
N CYS A 177 22.10 5.34 -14.66
CA CYS A 177 22.39 4.55 -13.47
C CYS A 177 22.52 5.43 -12.21
N VAL A 178 23.23 6.57 -12.27
CA VAL A 178 23.34 7.55 -11.18
C VAL A 178 21.96 8.09 -10.76
N ASN A 179 21.06 8.39 -11.72
CA ASN A 179 19.72 8.84 -11.40
C ASN A 179 18.91 7.76 -10.65
N ASP A 180 19.07 6.49 -11.03
CA ASP A 180 18.38 5.38 -10.38
C ASP A 180 18.94 5.09 -8.97
N VAL A 181 20.26 5.17 -8.79
CA VAL A 181 20.91 5.10 -7.46
C VAL A 181 20.41 6.23 -6.55
N LYS A 182 20.42 7.48 -7.01
CA LYS A 182 19.94 8.63 -6.22
C LYS A 182 18.47 8.51 -5.83
N SER A 183 17.62 8.08 -6.77
CA SER A 183 16.20 7.86 -6.46
C SER A 183 15.98 6.69 -5.51
N THR A 184 16.76 5.63 -5.63
CA THR A 184 16.76 4.50 -4.67
C THR A 184 17.25 4.94 -3.28
N LYS A 185 18.26 5.84 -3.20
CA LYS A 185 18.69 6.46 -1.94
C LYS A 185 17.54 7.21 -1.26
N LYS A 186 16.75 7.98 -2.02
CA LYS A 186 15.54 8.63 -1.47
C LYS A 186 14.54 7.60 -0.91
N ILE A 187 14.34 6.46 -1.59
CA ILE A 187 13.48 5.38 -1.07
C ILE A 187 14.04 4.79 0.23
N VAL A 188 15.36 4.55 0.31
CA VAL A 188 16.02 4.08 1.53
C VAL A 188 15.78 5.04 2.70
N LEU A 189 15.93 6.35 2.47
CA LEU A 189 15.70 7.38 3.48
C LEU A 189 14.24 7.44 3.93
N LEU A 190 13.29 7.34 3.00
CA LEU A 190 11.86 7.27 3.30
C LEU A 190 11.46 5.97 4.03
N SER A 191 12.23 4.89 3.85
CA SER A 191 12.02 3.58 4.50
C SER A 191 12.85 3.39 5.76
N LYS A 192 13.50 4.43 6.28
CA LYS A 192 14.48 4.35 7.39
C LYS A 192 13.96 3.60 8.62
N ASP A 193 12.75 3.90 9.04
CA ASP A 193 12.16 3.26 10.23
C ASP A 193 11.83 1.78 9.98
N LEU A 194 11.36 1.46 8.78
CA LEU A 194 11.11 0.09 8.36
C LEU A 194 12.40 -0.74 8.29
N ILE A 195 13.49 -0.14 7.81
CA ILE A 195 14.81 -0.77 7.75
C ILE A 195 15.35 -0.99 9.17
N LYS A 196 15.30 0.04 10.03
CA LYS A 196 15.74 -0.04 11.42
C LYS A 196 15.00 -1.14 12.19
N LEU A 197 13.68 -1.22 12.01
CA LEU A 197 12.86 -2.28 12.60
C LEU A 197 13.37 -3.66 12.20
N ARG A 198 13.57 -3.93 10.90
CA ARG A 198 14.03 -5.23 10.39
C ARG A 198 15.44 -5.60 10.87
N MET A 199 16.34 -4.62 10.93
CA MET A 199 17.67 -4.81 11.49
C MET A 199 17.61 -5.24 12.97
N ASN A 200 16.74 -4.59 13.76
CA ASN A 200 16.55 -4.92 15.18
C ASN A 200 15.93 -6.33 15.33
N LEU A 201 14.86 -6.62 14.60
CA LEU A 201 14.22 -7.95 14.62
C LEU A 201 15.19 -9.06 14.20
N SER A 202 15.95 -8.84 13.13
CA SER A 202 16.94 -9.83 12.67
C SER A 202 18.03 -10.10 13.73
N ARG A 203 18.45 -9.05 14.45
CA ARG A 203 19.42 -9.17 15.55
C ARG A 203 18.84 -9.92 16.75
N THR A 204 17.62 -9.54 17.16
CA THR A 204 16.97 -10.10 18.36
C THR A 204 16.61 -11.57 18.17
N TYR A 205 15.99 -11.92 17.05
CA TYR A 205 15.47 -13.29 16.84
C TYR A 205 16.44 -14.20 16.06
N LYS A 206 17.58 -13.68 15.59
CA LYS A 206 18.57 -14.43 14.77
C LYS A 206 17.96 -15.00 13.48
N ILE A 207 16.98 -14.30 12.91
CA ILE A 207 16.32 -14.63 11.64
C ILE A 207 16.65 -13.52 10.64
N ASN A 208 17.01 -13.88 9.40
CA ASN A 208 17.20 -12.86 8.36
C ASN A 208 15.86 -12.27 7.91
N LEU A 209 15.55 -11.07 8.39
CA LEU A 209 14.34 -10.31 8.06
C LEU A 209 14.67 -9.01 7.31
N LEU A 210 15.91 -8.78 6.89
CA LEU A 210 16.39 -7.50 6.37
C LEU A 210 15.56 -7.00 5.17
N SER A 211 15.24 -7.88 4.23
CA SER A 211 14.39 -7.57 3.05
C SER A 211 12.98 -8.16 3.17
N ALA A 212 12.57 -8.60 4.38
CA ALA A 212 11.29 -9.26 4.55
C ALA A 212 10.12 -8.28 4.43
N SER A 213 9.09 -8.64 3.66
CA SER A 213 7.80 -7.95 3.67
C SER A 213 7.08 -8.14 5.01
N GLU A 214 6.10 -7.30 5.30
CA GLU A 214 5.32 -7.38 6.55
C GLU A 214 4.67 -8.76 6.76
N PRO A 215 4.00 -9.39 5.75
CA PRO A 215 3.48 -10.75 5.92
C PRO A 215 4.58 -11.78 6.17
N LYS A 216 5.77 -11.62 5.57
CA LYS A 216 6.90 -12.52 5.83
C LYS A 216 7.42 -12.37 7.26
N ILE A 217 7.54 -11.13 7.78
CA ILE A 217 7.91 -10.90 9.19
C ILE A 217 6.91 -11.59 10.13
N SER A 218 5.62 -11.40 9.89
CA SER A 218 4.56 -12.01 10.70
C SER A 218 4.65 -13.53 10.70
N LYS A 219 4.81 -14.13 9.51
CA LYS A 219 4.95 -15.58 9.34
C LYS A 219 6.17 -16.14 10.05
N GLU A 220 7.34 -15.51 9.89
CA GLU A 220 8.58 -15.97 10.51
C GLU A 220 8.56 -15.85 12.04
N LEU A 221 8.05 -14.73 12.57
CA LEU A 221 7.96 -14.52 14.00
C LEU A 221 6.88 -15.38 14.65
N PHE A 222 5.73 -15.58 13.99
CA PHE A 222 4.71 -16.50 14.50
C PHE A 222 5.27 -17.92 14.61
N ALA A 223 5.96 -18.41 13.57
CA ALA A 223 6.60 -19.72 13.60
C ALA A 223 7.70 -19.82 14.69
N TYR A 224 8.44 -18.74 14.92
CA TYR A 224 9.46 -18.68 15.97
C TYR A 224 8.83 -18.85 17.36
N PHE A 225 7.84 -18.06 17.71
CA PHE A 225 7.20 -18.11 19.03
C PHE A 225 6.38 -19.40 19.24
N LEU A 226 5.67 -19.85 18.22
CA LEU A 226 4.93 -21.12 18.28
C LEU A 226 5.91 -22.31 18.42
N GLY A 227 7.04 -22.25 17.73
CA GLY A 227 8.09 -23.25 17.84
C GLY A 227 8.67 -23.35 19.26
N GLN A 228 8.89 -22.21 19.92
CA GLN A 228 9.31 -22.21 21.35
C GLN A 228 8.28 -22.90 22.23
N LYS A 229 6.99 -22.62 22.03
CA LYS A 229 5.91 -23.21 22.80
C LYS A 229 5.76 -24.72 22.55
N LEU A 230 5.91 -25.16 21.30
CA LEU A 230 5.83 -26.56 20.90
C LEU A 230 7.15 -27.34 21.11
N LYS A 231 8.24 -26.66 21.51
CA LYS A 231 9.61 -27.21 21.59
C LYS A 231 10.08 -27.75 20.25
N MET A 232 9.71 -27.09 19.16
CA MET A 232 10.07 -27.40 17.79
C MET A 232 10.92 -26.30 17.19
N HIS A 233 11.80 -26.66 16.24
CA HIS A 233 12.50 -25.63 15.48
C HIS A 233 11.51 -24.88 14.56
N PRO A 234 11.62 -23.55 14.35
CA PRO A 234 10.68 -22.78 13.51
C PRO A 234 10.55 -23.31 12.07
N LYS A 235 11.59 -23.92 11.52
CA LYS A 235 11.52 -24.57 10.20
C LYS A 235 10.60 -25.78 10.20
N ASP A 236 10.60 -26.56 11.28
CA ASP A 236 9.77 -27.75 11.41
C ASP A 236 8.30 -27.37 11.61
N VAL A 237 8.04 -26.30 12.37
CA VAL A 237 6.68 -25.71 12.48
C VAL A 237 6.15 -25.32 11.11
N LYS A 238 6.99 -24.66 10.28
CA LYS A 238 6.59 -24.26 8.92
C LYS A 238 6.48 -25.43 7.93
N ALA A 239 7.04 -26.57 8.26
CA ALA A 239 6.98 -27.78 7.43
C ALA A 239 5.79 -28.69 7.79
N LEU A 240 5.03 -28.37 8.84
CA LEU A 240 3.82 -29.11 9.18
C LEU A 240 2.84 -29.13 8.00
N PRO A 241 2.21 -30.28 7.71
CA PRO A 241 1.22 -30.38 6.64
C PRO A 241 0.05 -29.43 6.89
N THR A 242 -0.27 -28.59 5.91
CA THR A 242 -1.36 -27.64 6.01
C THR A 242 -2.73 -28.31 5.87
N GLN A 243 -3.75 -27.68 6.41
CA GLN A 243 -5.11 -28.20 6.37
C GLN A 243 -5.77 -27.85 5.03
N LYS A 244 -5.91 -28.84 4.14
CA LYS A 244 -6.68 -28.71 2.92
C LYS A 244 -8.17 -28.94 3.22
N ARG A 245 -9.01 -28.08 2.67
CA ARG A 245 -10.47 -28.20 2.73
C ARG A 245 -11.01 -28.36 1.32
N THR A 246 -11.86 -29.34 1.09
CA THR A 246 -12.57 -29.50 -0.19
C THR A 246 -13.83 -28.66 -0.24
N LEU A 247 -14.60 -28.65 0.85
CA LEU A 247 -15.83 -27.88 1.01
C LEU A 247 -15.93 -27.36 2.43
N ILE A 248 -16.50 -26.17 2.58
CA ILE A 248 -16.82 -25.55 3.87
C ILE A 248 -18.32 -25.26 3.89
N ARG A 249 -19.05 -25.91 4.83
CA ARG A 249 -20.47 -25.64 5.04
C ARG A 249 -20.60 -24.46 6.00
N VAL A 250 -21.16 -23.37 5.54
CA VAL A 250 -21.27 -22.14 6.36
C VAL A 250 -22.12 -22.37 7.60
N ASN A 251 -23.18 -23.19 7.49
CA ASN A 251 -24.01 -23.53 8.66
C ASN A 251 -23.20 -24.12 9.85
N ASP A 252 -22.13 -24.86 9.56
CA ASP A 252 -21.35 -25.57 10.57
C ASP A 252 -20.35 -24.65 11.28
N ILE A 253 -20.14 -23.43 10.77
CA ILE A 253 -19.16 -22.45 11.30
C ILE A 253 -19.81 -21.21 11.89
N ILE A 254 -21.14 -21.03 11.77
CA ILE A 254 -21.86 -19.90 12.38
C ILE A 254 -21.92 -20.09 13.90
N LEU A 255 -21.59 -19.02 14.63
CA LEU A 255 -21.60 -19.05 16.09
C LEU A 255 -23.03 -19.10 16.65
N PRO A 256 -23.27 -19.87 17.71
CA PRO A 256 -24.62 -20.09 18.25
C PRO A 256 -25.32 -18.82 18.73
N TYR A 257 -24.57 -17.80 19.14
CA TYR A 257 -25.15 -16.55 19.62
C TYR A 257 -25.68 -15.65 18.50
N VAL A 258 -25.35 -15.95 17.22
CA VAL A 258 -25.83 -15.17 16.06
C VAL A 258 -27.33 -15.42 15.89
N GLN A 259 -28.12 -14.44 16.27
CA GLN A 259 -29.58 -14.46 16.19
C GLN A 259 -30.11 -13.11 15.77
N PHE A 260 -31.24 -13.09 15.07
CA PHE A 260 -31.90 -11.88 14.57
C PHE A 260 -33.37 -11.85 14.98
N GLN A 261 -33.90 -10.65 15.20
CA GLN A 261 -35.29 -10.43 15.59
C GLN A 261 -36.16 -10.13 14.37
N THR A 262 -35.66 -9.35 13.42
CA THR A 262 -36.41 -8.87 12.25
C THR A 262 -36.46 -9.89 11.12
N PRO A 263 -37.54 -9.95 10.34
CA PRO A 263 -37.67 -10.90 9.24
C PRO A 263 -36.56 -10.77 8.18
N ILE A 264 -36.10 -9.54 7.89
CA ILE A 264 -35.07 -9.31 6.88
C ILE A 264 -33.73 -9.96 7.25
N PHE A 265 -33.28 -9.79 8.50
CA PHE A 265 -32.01 -10.37 8.94
C PHE A 265 -32.11 -11.85 9.29
N LYS A 266 -33.30 -12.34 9.71
CA LYS A 266 -33.57 -13.79 9.74
C LYS A 266 -33.38 -14.43 8.35
N ALA A 267 -33.91 -13.79 7.31
CA ALA A 267 -33.73 -14.27 5.95
C ALA A 267 -32.25 -14.24 5.49
N VAL A 268 -31.47 -13.22 5.91
CA VAL A 268 -30.02 -13.18 5.67
C VAL A 268 -29.34 -14.39 6.34
N LEU A 269 -29.63 -14.67 7.61
CA LEU A 269 -29.04 -15.80 8.34
C LEU A 269 -29.37 -17.13 7.65
N GLU A 270 -30.64 -17.36 7.29
CA GLU A 270 -31.06 -18.56 6.56
C GLU A 270 -30.35 -18.67 5.21
N LYS A 271 -30.13 -17.55 4.50
CA LYS A 271 -29.35 -17.57 3.28
C LYS A 271 -27.90 -18.00 3.53
N PHE A 272 -27.24 -17.50 4.58
CA PHE A 272 -25.89 -17.94 4.95
C PHE A 272 -25.82 -19.44 5.26
N LYS A 273 -26.81 -20.00 5.97
CA LYS A 273 -26.87 -21.42 6.31
C LYS A 273 -26.91 -22.34 5.07
N THR A 274 -27.42 -21.87 3.94
CA THR A 274 -27.45 -22.64 2.69
C THR A 274 -26.13 -22.63 1.92
N VAL A 275 -25.15 -21.82 2.33
CA VAL A 275 -23.91 -21.62 1.55
C VAL A 275 -22.92 -22.75 1.79
N ILE A 276 -22.38 -23.27 0.69
CA ILE A 276 -21.26 -24.20 0.66
C ILE A 276 -20.14 -23.54 -0.15
N ILE A 277 -18.95 -23.46 0.43
CA ILE A 277 -17.80 -22.78 -0.16
C ILE A 277 -16.79 -23.81 -0.64
N ASP A 278 -16.38 -23.70 -1.91
CA ASP A 278 -15.21 -24.36 -2.46
C ASP A 278 -14.00 -23.41 -2.32
N PRO A 279 -13.03 -23.71 -1.45
CA PRO A 279 -11.86 -22.84 -1.25
C PRO A 279 -10.95 -22.71 -2.47
N GLU A 280 -11.02 -23.67 -3.41
CA GLU A 280 -10.23 -23.62 -4.64
C GLU A 280 -10.87 -22.70 -5.70
N ASN A 281 -12.18 -22.41 -5.59
CA ASN A 281 -12.94 -21.63 -6.55
C ASN A 281 -13.73 -20.48 -5.90
N THR A 282 -13.05 -19.63 -5.15
CA THR A 282 -13.68 -18.49 -4.44
C THR A 282 -14.05 -17.31 -5.35
N LYS A 283 -13.56 -17.25 -6.59
CA LYS A 283 -13.82 -16.14 -7.53
C LYS A 283 -15.30 -15.91 -7.82
N ASN A 284 -16.10 -16.97 -7.88
CA ASN A 284 -17.56 -16.93 -8.05
C ASN A 284 -18.28 -17.17 -6.72
N GLY A 285 -17.65 -16.82 -5.60
CA GLY A 285 -18.15 -17.09 -4.27
C GLY A 285 -19.45 -16.37 -3.92
N PHE A 286 -19.96 -16.71 -2.75
CA PHE A 286 -21.20 -16.16 -2.18
C PHE A 286 -21.24 -14.64 -2.24
N LYS A 287 -22.34 -14.12 -2.79
CA LYS A 287 -22.71 -12.70 -2.75
C LYS A 287 -24.20 -12.60 -2.42
N HIS A 288 -24.54 -11.74 -1.51
CA HIS A 288 -25.92 -11.44 -1.14
C HIS A 288 -26.05 -9.97 -0.81
N SER A 289 -27.10 -9.32 -1.28
CA SER A 289 -27.33 -7.89 -1.05
C SER A 289 -28.72 -7.67 -0.52
N ILE A 290 -28.85 -6.75 0.44
CA ILE A 290 -30.13 -6.29 0.96
C ILE A 290 -30.17 -4.77 0.96
N LEU A 291 -31.38 -4.22 0.99
CA LEU A 291 -31.62 -2.81 1.25
C LEU A 291 -32.49 -2.70 2.52
N ASN A 292 -31.95 -2.09 3.56
CA ASN A 292 -32.66 -1.88 4.82
C ASN A 292 -32.40 -0.48 5.38
N ASN A 293 -33.42 0.25 5.79
CA ASN A 293 -33.34 1.61 6.31
C ASN A 293 -32.48 2.55 5.46
N GLY A 294 -32.56 2.42 4.12
CA GLY A 294 -31.78 3.22 3.17
C GLY A 294 -30.30 2.84 3.03
N VAL A 295 -29.83 1.82 3.76
CA VAL A 295 -28.48 1.26 3.58
C VAL A 295 -28.55 0.02 2.70
N LYS A 296 -27.83 0.05 1.57
CA LYS A 296 -27.57 -1.12 0.75
C LYS A 296 -26.38 -1.86 1.34
N THR A 297 -26.60 -3.08 1.83
CA THR A 297 -25.58 -3.93 2.44
C THR A 297 -25.24 -5.09 1.53
N ASP A 298 -23.98 -5.25 1.21
CA ASP A 298 -23.42 -6.34 0.41
C ASP A 298 -22.63 -7.29 1.32
N TYR A 299 -23.03 -8.55 1.33
CA TYR A 299 -22.37 -9.67 2.01
C TYR A 299 -21.54 -10.47 1.02
N GLY A 300 -20.38 -10.94 1.44
CA GLY A 300 -19.49 -11.74 0.62
C GLY A 300 -18.54 -12.61 1.44
N LEU A 301 -17.60 -13.30 0.80
CA LEU A 301 -16.63 -14.15 1.51
C LEU A 301 -15.59 -13.34 2.29
N GLY A 302 -15.33 -12.08 1.90
CA GLY A 302 -14.26 -11.26 2.48
C GLY A 302 -14.70 -10.36 3.62
N GLY A 303 -15.98 -10.00 3.70
CA GLY A 303 -16.49 -9.06 4.68
C GLY A 303 -17.82 -8.43 4.28
N ILE A 304 -18.34 -7.53 5.11
CA ILE A 304 -19.56 -6.76 4.91
C ILE A 304 -19.23 -5.35 4.44
N HIS A 305 -20.02 -4.84 3.51
CA HIS A 305 -19.96 -3.44 3.06
C HIS A 305 -21.37 -2.91 2.90
N GLY A 306 -21.78 -2.02 3.77
CA GLY A 306 -23.08 -1.37 3.72
C GLY A 306 -22.91 0.14 3.62
N CYS A 307 -23.70 0.78 2.76
CA CYS A 307 -23.64 2.23 2.58
C CYS A 307 -25.01 2.80 2.24
N ARG A 308 -25.33 3.92 2.88
CA ARG A 308 -26.44 4.78 2.49
C ARG A 308 -26.08 5.54 1.21
N ALA A 309 -27.06 6.19 0.58
CA ALA A 309 -26.83 7.07 -0.55
C ALA A 309 -25.76 8.13 -0.24
N SER A 310 -25.01 8.54 -1.26
CA SER A 310 -24.03 9.62 -1.13
C SER A 310 -24.70 10.90 -0.59
N GLY A 311 -23.98 11.62 0.28
CA GLY A 311 -24.50 12.80 0.91
C GLY A 311 -23.58 13.39 1.96
N VAL A 312 -23.94 14.57 2.45
CA VAL A 312 -23.29 15.23 3.58
C VAL A 312 -24.20 15.05 4.80
N TYR A 313 -23.71 14.37 5.80
CA TYR A 313 -24.41 14.11 7.05
C TYR A 313 -23.72 14.89 8.17
N GLU A 314 -24.50 15.58 9.00
CA GLU A 314 -23.98 16.46 10.04
C GLU A 314 -24.67 16.19 11.38
N SER A 315 -23.90 16.25 12.44
CA SER A 315 -24.44 16.34 13.80
C SER A 315 -25.05 17.74 14.02
N THR A 316 -26.20 17.76 14.69
CA THR A 316 -26.94 19.00 15.02
C THR A 316 -27.11 19.17 16.53
N SER A 317 -27.91 20.16 16.97
CA SER A 317 -28.34 20.27 18.36
C SER A 317 -29.04 19.01 18.87
N ASP A 318 -29.81 18.33 18.00
CA ASP A 318 -30.74 17.25 18.39
C ASP A 318 -30.22 15.87 17.96
N LEU A 319 -29.34 15.82 16.95
CA LEU A 319 -28.82 14.60 16.36
C LEU A 319 -27.30 14.50 16.50
N ILE A 320 -26.79 13.26 16.59
CA ILE A 320 -25.37 12.99 16.65
C ILE A 320 -25.00 11.81 15.77
N ILE A 321 -23.87 11.89 15.10
CA ILE A 321 -23.27 10.76 14.36
C ILE A 321 -22.40 9.99 15.32
N MET A 322 -22.78 8.74 15.63
CA MET A 322 -21.97 7.78 16.40
C MET A 322 -21.24 6.87 15.44
N THR A 323 -19.98 6.55 15.77
CA THR A 323 -19.22 5.49 15.13
C THR A 323 -18.77 4.48 16.18
N SER A 324 -18.87 3.20 15.86
CA SER A 324 -18.47 2.10 16.75
C SER A 324 -17.69 1.08 15.95
N ASP A 325 -16.39 0.99 16.26
CA ASP A 325 -15.45 0.07 15.63
C ASP A 325 -15.07 -1.06 16.60
N VAL A 326 -15.00 -2.30 16.11
CA VAL A 326 -14.61 -3.45 16.97
C VAL A 326 -13.09 -3.48 17.12
N THR A 327 -12.63 -3.44 18.34
CA THR A 327 -11.20 -3.47 18.67
C THR A 327 -10.53 -4.74 18.15
N SER A 328 -9.56 -4.59 17.23
CA SER A 328 -8.82 -5.71 16.63
C SER A 328 -9.74 -6.88 16.23
N PHE A 329 -10.78 -6.60 15.46
CA PHE A 329 -11.95 -7.45 15.24
C PHE A 329 -11.60 -8.90 14.86
N TYR A 330 -10.95 -9.12 13.73
CA TYR A 330 -10.63 -10.47 13.23
C TYR A 330 -9.70 -11.25 14.17
N PRO A 331 -8.64 -10.67 14.72
CA PRO A 331 -7.87 -11.31 15.79
C PRO A 331 -8.71 -11.72 16.98
N ASN A 332 -9.55 -10.83 17.51
CA ASN A 332 -10.35 -11.12 18.70
C ASN A 332 -11.42 -12.18 18.43
N LEU A 333 -12.03 -12.24 17.25
CA LEU A 333 -12.92 -13.35 16.88
C LEU A 333 -12.21 -14.70 17.01
N ALA A 334 -11.00 -14.82 16.46
CA ALA A 334 -10.24 -16.07 16.57
C ALA A 334 -9.80 -16.38 18.00
N ILE A 335 -9.31 -15.38 18.74
CA ILE A 335 -8.83 -15.54 20.13
C ILE A 335 -9.99 -15.94 21.06
N ARG A 336 -11.10 -15.20 21.02
CA ARG A 336 -12.25 -15.44 21.94
C ARG A 336 -12.94 -16.77 21.70
N ASN A 337 -12.93 -17.25 20.45
CA ASN A 337 -13.50 -18.56 20.10
C ASN A 337 -12.45 -19.69 20.05
N LYS A 338 -11.18 -19.40 20.41
CA LYS A 338 -10.06 -20.35 20.39
C LYS A 338 -9.90 -21.06 19.04
N TRP A 339 -10.09 -20.34 17.95
CA TRP A 339 -9.94 -20.87 16.61
C TRP A 339 -8.47 -20.95 16.19
N SER A 340 -8.09 -22.07 15.59
CA SER A 340 -6.76 -22.33 15.08
C SER A 340 -6.83 -23.01 13.71
N PRO A 341 -5.76 -22.97 12.90
CA PRO A 341 -5.65 -23.88 11.75
C PRO A 341 -5.74 -25.34 12.22
N GLY A 342 -6.53 -26.15 11.51
CA GLY A 342 -6.87 -27.51 11.96
C GLY A 342 -5.70 -28.51 12.02
N HIS A 343 -4.56 -28.17 11.43
CA HIS A 343 -3.34 -28.98 11.46
C HIS A 343 -2.34 -28.57 12.57
N LEU A 344 -2.59 -27.47 13.27
CA LEU A 344 -1.77 -27.00 14.37
C LEU A 344 -2.36 -27.40 15.71
N ASP A 345 -1.53 -27.48 16.72
CA ASP A 345 -2.01 -27.67 18.10
C ASP A 345 -2.87 -26.47 18.50
N ALA A 346 -4.16 -26.73 18.72
CA ALA A 346 -5.17 -25.69 18.93
C ALA A 346 -4.92 -24.88 20.20
N GLN A 347 -4.47 -25.53 21.27
CA GLN A 347 -4.18 -24.86 22.54
C GLN A 347 -2.94 -23.96 22.39
N ALA A 348 -1.85 -24.52 21.88
CA ALA A 348 -0.60 -23.77 21.71
C ALA A 348 -0.79 -22.58 20.78
N PHE A 349 -1.53 -22.74 19.67
CA PHE A 349 -1.82 -21.65 18.73
C PHE A 349 -2.67 -20.56 19.39
N SER A 350 -3.80 -20.92 20.03
CA SER A 350 -4.71 -19.94 20.62
C SER A 350 -4.05 -19.15 21.74
N GLU A 351 -3.31 -19.82 22.63
CA GLU A 351 -2.56 -19.16 23.69
C GLU A 351 -1.46 -18.25 23.14
N GLN A 352 -0.77 -18.66 22.06
CA GLN A 352 0.27 -17.82 21.44
C GLN A 352 -0.35 -16.59 20.74
N TYR A 353 -1.51 -16.77 20.10
CA TYR A 353 -2.19 -15.69 19.41
C TYR A 353 -2.76 -14.66 20.42
N GLU A 354 -3.35 -15.12 21.51
CA GLU A 354 -3.79 -14.28 22.61
C GLU A 354 -2.61 -13.56 23.29
N TRP A 355 -1.48 -14.24 23.47
CA TRP A 355 -0.27 -13.64 24.03
C TRP A 355 0.20 -12.42 23.21
N PHE A 356 0.21 -12.48 21.88
CA PHE A 356 0.55 -11.32 21.05
C PHE A 356 -0.41 -10.14 21.26
N PHE A 357 -1.68 -10.43 21.46
CA PHE A 357 -2.69 -9.41 21.70
C PHE A 357 -2.50 -8.74 23.06
N GLU A 358 -2.29 -9.52 24.13
CA GLU A 358 -2.10 -9.00 25.48
C GLU A 358 -0.75 -8.28 25.64
N GLU A 359 0.33 -8.80 25.08
CA GLU A 359 1.64 -8.12 25.09
C GLU A 359 1.59 -6.79 24.32
N ARG A 360 0.87 -6.73 23.21
CA ARG A 360 0.72 -5.48 22.45
C ARG A 360 0.08 -4.37 23.30
N LYS A 361 -0.86 -4.68 24.16
CA LYS A 361 -1.52 -3.69 25.06
C LYS A 361 -0.55 -3.06 26.05
N LYS A 362 0.47 -3.81 26.48
CA LYS A 362 1.48 -3.35 27.45
C LYS A 362 2.53 -2.43 26.83
N ILE A 363 2.65 -2.41 25.51
CA ILE A 363 3.69 -1.70 24.77
C ILE A 363 3.12 -0.39 24.20
N PRO A 364 3.79 0.76 24.41
CA PRO A 364 3.35 2.03 23.85
C PRO A 364 3.15 1.97 22.33
N LYS A 365 2.10 2.61 21.81
CA LYS A 365 1.78 2.62 20.37
C LYS A 365 2.94 3.11 19.47
N LYS A 366 3.85 3.93 20.01
CA LYS A 366 5.04 4.45 19.30
C LYS A 366 6.20 3.46 19.26
N ASP A 367 6.16 2.38 20.04
CA ASP A 367 7.22 1.38 20.06
C ASP A 367 7.15 0.51 18.80
N PRO A 368 8.26 0.29 18.08
CA PRO A 368 8.31 -0.58 16.91
C PRO A 368 7.79 -2.01 17.18
N LEU A 369 7.96 -2.53 18.39
CA LEU A 369 7.47 -3.87 18.74
C LEU A 369 5.94 -3.94 18.82
N ASN A 370 5.26 -2.85 19.24
CA ASN A 370 3.80 -2.75 19.18
C ASN A 370 3.30 -2.92 17.74
N TYR A 371 4.01 -2.28 16.80
CA TYR A 371 3.71 -2.41 15.37
C TYR A 371 3.91 -3.84 14.86
N VAL A 372 4.97 -4.52 15.29
CA VAL A 372 5.22 -5.94 14.93
C VAL A 372 4.09 -6.84 15.40
N TYR A 373 3.66 -6.70 16.65
CA TYR A 373 2.55 -7.51 17.16
C TYR A 373 1.22 -7.18 16.45
N LYS A 374 0.99 -5.91 16.10
CA LYS A 374 -0.14 -5.52 15.24
C LYS A 374 -0.08 -6.23 13.88
N LEU A 375 1.10 -6.30 13.26
CA LEU A 375 1.29 -7.00 11.99
C LEU A 375 0.99 -8.49 12.12
N ILE A 376 1.51 -9.15 13.14
CA ILE A 376 1.27 -10.58 13.39
C ILE A 376 -0.22 -10.83 13.55
N LEU A 377 -0.88 -10.06 14.39
CA LEU A 377 -2.32 -10.20 14.65
C LEU A 377 -3.15 -10.03 13.38
N ASN A 378 -2.92 -8.98 12.61
CA ASN A 378 -3.71 -8.69 11.42
C ASN A 378 -3.38 -9.61 10.24
N SER A 379 -2.11 -10.06 10.12
CA SER A 379 -1.69 -10.91 9.00
C SER A 379 -2.15 -12.35 9.14
N THR A 380 -2.35 -12.86 10.38
CA THR A 380 -2.70 -14.26 10.64
C THR A 380 -3.98 -14.67 9.89
N TYR A 381 -4.99 -13.83 9.87
CA TYR A 381 -6.21 -14.03 9.08
C TYR A 381 -5.89 -14.19 7.57
N GLY A 382 -5.16 -13.24 6.98
CA GLY A 382 -4.79 -13.31 5.57
C GLY A 382 -3.89 -14.51 5.24
N LEU A 383 -2.95 -14.85 6.14
CA LEU A 383 -2.07 -16.00 6.02
C LEU A 383 -2.81 -17.35 6.11
N SER A 384 -3.96 -17.41 6.77
CA SER A 384 -4.78 -18.62 6.80
C SER A 384 -5.48 -18.89 5.46
N ASN A 385 -5.54 -17.90 4.56
CA ASN A 385 -6.05 -18.05 3.18
C ASN A 385 -4.94 -18.15 2.12
N ASP A 386 -3.67 -18.02 2.51
CA ASP A 386 -2.53 -18.11 1.60
C ASP A 386 -2.03 -19.57 1.52
N LYS A 387 -2.17 -20.20 0.34
CA LYS A 387 -1.72 -21.59 0.07
C LYS A 387 -0.23 -21.82 0.32
N HIS A 388 0.58 -20.77 0.33
CA HIS A 388 2.01 -20.83 0.60
C HIS A 388 2.36 -20.55 2.06
N SER A 389 1.35 -20.35 2.91
CA SER A 389 1.53 -20.14 4.33
C SER A 389 1.42 -21.44 5.11
N PHE A 390 2.28 -21.61 6.13
CA PHE A 390 2.13 -22.72 7.07
C PHE A 390 0.88 -22.60 7.96
N LEU A 391 0.22 -21.44 7.94
CA LEU A 391 -1.06 -21.19 8.62
C LEU A 391 -2.27 -21.53 7.74
N TYR A 392 -2.06 -22.04 6.52
CA TYR A 392 -3.14 -22.26 5.56
C TYR A 392 -4.21 -23.22 6.09
N ASP A 393 -5.36 -22.67 6.37
CA ASP A 393 -6.63 -23.34 6.62
C ASP A 393 -7.77 -22.40 6.24
N PRO A 394 -8.36 -22.53 5.04
CA PRO A 394 -9.40 -21.61 4.56
C PRO A 394 -10.68 -21.62 5.43
N GLU A 395 -10.93 -22.69 6.20
CA GLU A 395 -12.04 -22.71 7.14
C GLU A 395 -11.86 -21.70 8.27
N LEU A 396 -10.63 -21.53 8.78
CA LEU A 396 -10.33 -20.49 9.77
C LEU A 396 -10.65 -19.09 9.22
N THR A 397 -10.26 -18.82 7.96
CA THR A 397 -10.60 -17.55 7.29
C THR A 397 -12.12 -17.36 7.23
N MET A 398 -12.87 -18.38 6.79
CA MET A 398 -14.33 -18.30 6.68
C MET A 398 -15.01 -18.16 8.04
N LYS A 399 -14.55 -18.86 9.08
CA LYS A 399 -15.03 -18.67 10.46
C LYS A 399 -14.95 -17.20 10.88
N ILE A 400 -13.82 -16.55 10.61
CA ILE A 400 -13.59 -15.15 10.98
C ILE A 400 -14.49 -14.21 10.16
N THR A 401 -14.49 -14.33 8.83
CA THR A 401 -15.22 -13.37 7.98
C THR A 401 -16.73 -13.53 8.04
N ILE A 402 -17.24 -14.77 8.10
CA ILE A 402 -18.68 -15.01 8.17
C ILE A 402 -19.25 -14.55 9.51
N ASN A 403 -18.62 -14.94 10.62
CA ASN A 403 -19.10 -14.52 11.94
C ASN A 403 -18.88 -13.03 12.19
N GLY A 404 -17.82 -12.44 11.63
CA GLY A 404 -17.63 -10.99 11.67
C GLY A 404 -18.79 -10.24 11.03
N GLN A 405 -19.17 -10.61 9.79
CA GLN A 405 -20.30 -9.99 9.10
C GLN A 405 -21.61 -10.14 9.89
N LEU A 406 -21.91 -11.34 10.36
CA LEU A 406 -23.15 -11.63 11.08
C LEU A 406 -23.19 -10.92 12.43
N SER A 407 -22.07 -10.84 13.15
CA SER A 407 -21.98 -10.12 14.43
C SER A 407 -22.19 -8.62 14.27
N LEU A 408 -21.61 -7.99 13.22
CA LEU A 408 -21.86 -6.57 12.94
C LEU A 408 -23.30 -6.33 12.48
N THR A 409 -23.87 -7.23 11.67
CA THR A 409 -25.30 -7.16 11.30
C THR A 409 -26.20 -7.24 12.53
N MET A 410 -25.81 -8.06 13.52
CA MET A 410 -26.55 -8.17 14.79
C MET A 410 -26.48 -6.86 15.58
N LEU A 411 -25.31 -6.22 15.68
CA LEU A 411 -25.18 -4.90 16.31
C LEU A 411 -26.05 -3.84 15.60
N TYR A 412 -26.02 -3.82 14.27
CA TYR A 412 -26.85 -2.94 13.47
C TYR A 412 -28.34 -3.14 13.75
N GLU A 413 -28.80 -4.38 13.78
CA GLU A 413 -30.21 -4.70 14.09
C GLU A 413 -30.57 -4.26 15.51
N MET A 414 -29.75 -4.60 16.51
CA MET A 414 -29.99 -4.26 17.91
C MET A 414 -30.15 -2.74 18.11
N ILE A 415 -29.27 -1.94 17.48
CA ILE A 415 -29.37 -0.48 17.51
C ILE A 415 -30.67 -0.01 16.84
N SER A 416 -30.98 -0.53 15.64
CA SER A 416 -32.17 -0.10 14.87
C SER A 416 -33.49 -0.47 15.57
N VAL A 417 -33.52 -1.56 16.33
CA VAL A 417 -34.69 -1.99 17.11
C VAL A 417 -34.84 -1.15 18.37
N ALA A 418 -33.74 -0.87 19.09
CA ALA A 418 -33.77 -0.09 20.32
C ALA A 418 -33.97 1.41 20.07
N ILE A 419 -33.54 1.90 18.94
CA ILE A 419 -33.67 3.32 18.52
C ILE A 419 -34.28 3.36 17.12
N PRO A 420 -35.60 3.25 16.99
CA PRO A 420 -36.28 3.22 15.68
C PRO A 420 -36.03 4.49 14.83
N GLU A 421 -35.76 5.62 15.47
CA GLU A 421 -35.44 6.91 14.84
C GLU A 421 -33.99 6.95 14.31
N SER A 422 -33.18 5.94 14.57
CA SER A 422 -31.80 5.88 14.10
C SER A 422 -31.73 5.89 12.57
N ILE A 423 -30.73 6.59 12.04
CA ILE A 423 -30.44 6.67 10.60
C ILE A 423 -29.08 6.02 10.38
N PRO A 424 -29.02 4.74 10.01
CA PRO A 424 -27.76 4.06 9.69
C PRO A 424 -27.14 4.70 8.43
N LEU A 425 -25.83 4.91 8.46
CA LEU A 425 -25.08 5.54 7.38
C LEU A 425 -24.18 4.56 6.64
N MET A 426 -23.36 3.83 7.41
CA MET A 426 -22.37 2.95 6.84
C MET A 426 -22.12 1.73 7.74
N GLN A 427 -21.83 0.59 7.12
CA GLN A 427 -21.29 -0.61 7.75
C GLN A 427 -20.02 -0.99 6.98
N ASN A 428 -18.92 -1.05 7.66
CA ASN A 428 -17.66 -1.48 7.08
C ASN A 428 -17.17 -2.73 7.80
N THR A 429 -16.10 -3.32 7.31
CA THR A 429 -15.52 -4.59 7.76
C THR A 429 -15.46 -4.77 9.28
N ASP A 430 -15.25 -3.71 10.04
CA ASP A 430 -14.98 -3.69 11.48
C ASP A 430 -15.82 -2.70 12.29
N GLY A 431 -16.71 -1.95 11.66
CA GLY A 431 -17.50 -0.94 12.37
C GLY A 431 -18.76 -0.50 11.66
N LEU A 432 -19.49 0.38 12.31
CA LEU A 432 -20.70 1.01 11.78
C LEU A 432 -20.82 2.47 12.21
N GLU A 433 -21.45 3.27 11.35
CA GLU A 433 -21.79 4.68 11.58
C GLU A 433 -23.30 4.88 11.52
N THR A 434 -23.84 5.59 12.52
CA THR A 434 -25.28 5.82 12.65
C THR A 434 -25.57 7.19 13.24
N ILE A 435 -26.56 7.89 12.70
CA ILE A 435 -27.13 9.09 13.33
C ILE A 435 -28.20 8.64 14.32
N ILE A 436 -28.15 9.20 15.51
CA ILE A 436 -29.18 8.99 16.57
C ILE A 436 -29.57 10.32 17.21
N PRO A 437 -30.75 10.42 17.83
CA PRO A 437 -31.09 11.53 18.73
C PRO A 437 -30.09 11.59 19.90
N ARG A 438 -29.69 12.80 20.30
CA ARG A 438 -28.69 12.98 21.38
C ARG A 438 -29.18 12.47 22.72
N ASP A 439 -30.49 12.52 22.99
CA ASP A 439 -31.11 11.96 24.20
C ASP A 439 -31.12 10.43 24.22
N LYS A 440 -30.77 9.76 23.12
CA LYS A 440 -30.70 8.31 22.99
C LYS A 440 -29.26 7.74 23.09
N VAL A 441 -28.26 8.60 23.33
CA VAL A 441 -26.86 8.14 23.44
C VAL A 441 -26.69 7.08 24.51
N ASP A 442 -27.34 7.21 25.68
CA ASP A 442 -27.25 6.23 26.75
C ASP A 442 -27.85 4.88 26.34
N ILE A 443 -28.97 4.90 25.60
CA ILE A 443 -29.58 3.67 25.05
C ILE A 443 -28.64 3.02 24.03
N TYR A 444 -28.04 3.82 23.14
CA TYR A 444 -27.03 3.34 22.19
C TYR A 444 -25.88 2.63 22.91
N MET A 445 -25.32 3.26 23.94
CA MET A 445 -24.21 2.68 24.73
C MET A 445 -24.62 1.41 25.48
N GLN A 446 -25.85 1.33 26.00
CA GLN A 446 -26.38 0.12 26.63
C GLN A 446 -26.51 -1.05 25.63
N VAL A 447 -27.02 -0.78 24.41
CA VAL A 447 -27.11 -1.77 23.32
C VAL A 447 -25.73 -2.27 22.93
N CYS A 448 -24.76 -1.38 22.80
CA CYS A 448 -23.37 -1.73 22.50
C CYS A 448 -22.77 -2.62 23.59
N ALA A 449 -22.97 -2.28 24.86
CA ALA A 449 -22.50 -3.08 26.00
C ALA A 449 -23.17 -4.47 26.07
N GLU A 450 -24.45 -4.58 25.70
CA GLU A 450 -25.13 -5.88 25.61
C GLU A 450 -24.52 -6.73 24.47
N TRP A 451 -24.29 -6.13 23.30
CA TRP A 451 -23.63 -6.81 22.20
C TRP A 451 -22.21 -7.27 22.55
N GLU A 452 -21.42 -6.43 23.26
CA GLU A 452 -20.09 -6.79 23.77
C GLU A 452 -20.16 -8.01 24.70
N LYS A 453 -21.15 -8.05 25.58
CA LYS A 453 -21.38 -9.18 26.49
C LYS A 453 -21.73 -10.47 25.74
N ILE A 454 -22.58 -10.38 24.72
CA ILE A 454 -23.00 -11.53 23.91
C ILE A 454 -21.83 -12.08 23.11
N THR A 455 -21.05 -11.20 22.46
CA THR A 455 -19.98 -11.59 21.54
C THR A 455 -18.63 -11.80 22.21
N ASN A 456 -18.46 -11.33 23.43
CA ASN A 456 -17.17 -11.23 24.14
C ASN A 456 -16.12 -10.41 23.35
N LEU A 457 -16.57 -9.43 22.57
CA LEU A 457 -15.76 -8.48 21.83
C LEU A 457 -15.85 -7.10 22.49
N GLN A 458 -15.01 -6.15 22.07
CA GLN A 458 -15.00 -4.79 22.62
C GLN A 458 -15.17 -3.79 21.48
N LEU A 459 -15.94 -2.72 21.73
CA LEU A 459 -16.16 -1.61 20.82
C LEU A 459 -15.36 -0.38 21.27
N GLU A 460 -14.83 0.34 20.30
CA GLU A 460 -14.31 1.69 20.46
C GLU A 460 -15.32 2.66 19.84
N HIS A 461 -15.68 3.70 20.58
CA HIS A 461 -16.70 4.67 20.17
C HIS A 461 -16.07 6.03 19.92
N ASP A 462 -16.44 6.64 18.80
CA ASP A 462 -16.15 8.03 18.51
C ASP A 462 -17.43 8.75 18.03
N LYS A 463 -17.33 10.07 17.84
CA LYS A 463 -18.39 10.91 17.36
C LYS A 463 -17.88 11.72 16.19
N TYR A 464 -18.74 11.91 15.17
CA TYR A 464 -18.42 12.80 14.06
C TYR A 464 -19.30 14.04 14.11
N GLN A 465 -18.71 15.20 13.80
CA GLN A 465 -19.47 16.41 13.51
C GLN A 465 -20.07 16.35 12.10
N LYS A 466 -19.28 15.80 11.15
CA LYS A 466 -19.63 15.76 9.74
C LYS A 466 -19.08 14.49 9.09
N LEU A 467 -19.89 13.85 8.24
CA LEU A 467 -19.51 12.76 7.38
C LEU A 467 -19.92 13.08 5.94
N ILE A 468 -18.96 13.23 5.05
CA ILE A 468 -19.15 13.36 3.61
C ILE A 468 -18.98 11.97 3.03
N LEU A 469 -20.07 11.32 2.67
CA LEU A 469 -20.16 9.94 2.26
C LEU A 469 -20.41 9.86 0.76
N ALA A 470 -19.42 9.40 -0.02
CA ALA A 470 -19.62 9.08 -1.42
C ALA A 470 -19.97 7.59 -1.61
N ASP A 471 -19.27 6.73 -0.92
CA ASP A 471 -19.55 5.30 -0.75
C ASP A 471 -18.74 4.75 0.43
N VAL A 472 -18.87 3.45 0.75
CA VAL A 472 -18.23 2.80 1.90
C VAL A 472 -16.69 2.90 1.91
N ASN A 473 -16.08 3.06 0.75
CA ASN A 473 -14.62 3.17 0.61
C ASN A 473 -14.13 4.59 0.35
N ASN A 474 -15.04 5.53 0.09
CA ASN A 474 -14.73 6.90 -0.31
C ASN A 474 -15.53 7.89 0.54
N TYR A 475 -14.91 8.40 1.60
CA TYR A 475 -15.54 9.34 2.52
C TYR A 475 -14.56 10.29 3.19
N ILE A 476 -15.08 11.42 3.71
CA ILE A 476 -14.36 12.34 4.60
C ILE A 476 -15.15 12.39 5.91
N ALA A 477 -14.51 12.12 7.03
CA ALA A 477 -15.10 12.28 8.37
C ALA A 477 -14.38 13.37 9.14
N VAL A 478 -15.14 14.23 9.83
CA VAL A 478 -14.66 15.23 10.78
C VAL A 478 -15.10 14.77 12.16
N TYR A 479 -14.15 14.44 13.02
CA TYR A 479 -14.42 13.99 14.39
C TYR A 479 -15.00 15.11 15.26
N ASP A 480 -15.56 14.75 16.42
CA ASP A 480 -16.03 15.72 17.39
C ASP A 480 -14.87 16.50 18.02
N TRP A 481 -15.17 17.67 18.58
CA TRP A 481 -14.17 18.56 19.17
C TRP A 481 -13.44 17.90 20.33
N LYS A 482 -12.11 18.06 20.34
CA LYS A 482 -11.25 17.72 21.47
C LYS A 482 -10.60 18.99 22.00
N PHE A 483 -10.75 19.23 23.30
CA PHE A 483 -10.20 20.41 23.97
C PHE A 483 -8.83 20.08 24.53
N ILE A 484 -7.85 20.96 24.32
CA ILE A 484 -6.46 20.81 24.76
C ILE A 484 -5.92 22.17 25.19
N ASP A 485 -4.78 22.17 25.92
CA ASP A 485 -4.10 23.40 26.27
C ASP A 485 -3.50 24.10 25.03
N HIS A 486 -3.19 25.39 25.18
CA HIS A 486 -2.71 26.23 24.08
C HIS A 486 -1.41 25.74 23.43
N ASP A 487 -0.46 25.22 24.24
CA ASP A 487 0.82 24.76 23.71
C ASP A 487 0.70 23.45 22.96
N SER A 488 -0.12 22.53 23.47
CA SER A 488 -0.51 21.30 22.77
C SER A 488 -1.26 21.59 21.48
N TRP A 489 -2.14 22.60 21.47
CA TRP A 489 -2.89 23.03 20.30
C TRP A 489 -1.99 23.57 19.19
N LYS A 490 -0.98 24.42 19.54
CA LYS A 490 0.02 24.89 18.57
C LYS A 490 0.82 23.73 17.95
N LYS A 491 1.35 22.82 18.79
CA LYS A 491 2.11 21.65 18.33
C LYS A 491 1.27 20.72 17.46
N MET A 492 0.00 20.55 17.82
CA MET A 492 -0.94 19.74 17.04
C MET A 492 -1.19 20.37 15.66
N LYS A 493 -1.36 21.68 15.59
CA LYS A 493 -1.57 22.42 14.33
C LYS A 493 -0.37 22.34 13.40
N GLU A 494 0.85 22.37 13.93
CA GLU A 494 2.08 22.18 13.15
C GLU A 494 2.21 20.75 12.62
N SER A 495 1.90 19.75 13.45
CA SER A 495 2.08 18.33 13.09
C SER A 495 0.92 17.75 12.26
N ASN A 496 -0.28 18.34 12.32
CA ASN A 496 -1.46 17.91 11.61
C ASN A 496 -2.21 19.09 10.99
N PRO A 497 -1.62 19.78 10.00
CA PRO A 497 -2.19 21.00 9.42
C PRO A 497 -3.55 20.78 8.74
N ASP A 498 -3.87 19.55 8.39
CA ASP A 498 -5.14 19.18 7.75
C ASP A 498 -6.33 19.11 8.73
N TYR A 499 -6.10 19.15 10.05
CA TYR A 499 -7.19 19.11 11.03
C TYR A 499 -7.90 20.47 11.13
N VAL A 500 -9.11 20.48 11.70
CA VAL A 500 -9.85 21.71 11.97
C VAL A 500 -9.46 22.26 13.34
N TYR A 501 -9.16 23.55 13.41
CA TYR A 501 -8.71 24.23 14.63
C TYR A 501 -9.61 25.43 14.91
N LYS A 502 -10.16 25.52 16.13
CA LYS A 502 -11.00 26.65 16.57
C LYS A 502 -10.66 27.02 18.01
N VAL A 503 -10.94 28.28 18.34
CA VAL A 503 -11.03 28.75 19.72
C VAL A 503 -12.51 28.89 20.01
N LEU A 504 -13.02 28.03 20.88
CA LEU A 504 -14.42 27.97 21.29
C LEU A 504 -14.56 28.58 22.71
N PRO A 505 -15.80 28.86 23.18
CA PRO A 505 -16.00 29.39 24.53
C PRO A 505 -15.35 28.52 25.62
N GLU A 506 -15.28 27.20 25.43
CA GLU A 506 -14.72 26.22 26.32
C GLU A 506 -13.18 26.14 26.25
N GLY A 507 -12.54 26.75 25.24
CA GLY A 507 -11.09 26.77 25.09
C GLY A 507 -10.57 26.46 23.68
N PHE A 508 -9.27 26.09 23.64
CA PHE A 508 -8.61 25.69 22.39
C PHE A 508 -9.06 24.27 21.97
N ALA A 509 -9.66 24.18 20.80
CA ALA A 509 -10.22 22.94 20.29
C ALA A 509 -9.63 22.55 18.93
N TYR A 510 -9.56 21.25 18.67
CA TYR A 510 -9.31 20.70 17.35
C TYR A 510 -10.29 19.56 17.05
N ALA A 511 -10.59 19.39 15.78
CA ALA A 511 -11.28 18.21 15.28
C ALA A 511 -10.36 17.49 14.29
N ALA A 512 -10.05 16.25 14.59
CA ALA A 512 -9.29 15.39 13.68
C ALA A 512 -10.15 15.08 12.44
N THR A 513 -9.48 14.79 11.33
CA THR A 513 -10.15 14.41 10.08
C THR A 513 -9.64 13.08 9.59
N LYS A 514 -10.49 12.34 8.86
CA LYS A 514 -10.17 11.04 8.25
C LYS A 514 -10.66 11.05 6.81
N CYS A 515 -9.73 10.93 5.88
CA CYS A 515 -10.04 10.78 4.46
C CYS A 515 -9.83 9.33 4.03
N LYS A 516 -10.73 8.80 3.18
CA LYS A 516 -10.63 7.45 2.63
C LYS A 516 -10.81 7.44 1.12
N GLY A 517 -10.11 6.47 0.50
CA GLY A 517 -10.21 6.22 -0.94
C GLY A 517 -9.74 7.41 -1.79
N ARG A 518 -10.61 7.85 -2.70
CA ARG A 518 -10.30 8.96 -3.63
C ARG A 518 -10.12 10.33 -2.97
N PHE A 519 -10.50 10.46 -1.69
CA PHE A 519 -10.29 11.69 -0.92
C PHE A 519 -8.98 11.69 -0.12
N GLU A 520 -8.23 10.61 -0.15
CA GLU A 520 -6.90 10.55 0.48
C GLU A 520 -5.90 11.40 -0.30
N PHE A 521 -5.14 12.26 0.39
CA PHE A 521 -4.10 13.10 -0.20
C PHE A 521 -2.85 13.24 0.67
N SER A 522 -2.93 12.96 1.96
CA SER A 522 -1.80 13.01 2.89
C SER A 522 -1.34 11.61 3.27
N ASN A 523 -0.03 11.46 3.54
CA ASN A 523 0.59 10.19 3.96
C ASN A 523 0.30 8.99 3.07
N LEU A 524 0.15 9.23 1.76
CA LEU A 524 -0.08 8.16 0.80
C LEU A 524 1.13 7.23 0.70
N ALA A 525 0.88 5.93 0.75
CA ALA A 525 1.93 4.94 0.50
C ALA A 525 2.50 5.10 -0.92
N LEU A 526 3.83 4.92 -1.08
CA LEU A 526 4.53 5.19 -2.35
C LEU A 526 4.02 4.39 -3.56
N HIS A 527 3.35 3.25 -3.37
CA HIS A 527 2.76 2.49 -4.48
C HIS A 527 1.41 3.03 -4.96
N LYS A 528 0.74 3.89 -4.17
CA LYS A 528 -0.56 4.46 -4.52
C LYS A 528 -0.43 5.51 -5.63
N ASN A 529 -1.42 5.54 -6.51
CA ASN A 529 -1.50 6.57 -7.54
C ASN A 529 -1.80 7.94 -6.91
N LYS A 530 -0.97 8.92 -7.19
CA LYS A 530 -1.10 10.31 -6.72
C LYS A 530 -1.58 11.27 -7.82
N SER A 531 -2.22 10.76 -8.88
CA SER A 531 -2.66 11.61 -9.99
C SER A 531 -3.63 12.68 -9.51
N HIS A 532 -3.30 13.93 -9.87
CA HIS A 532 -4.15 15.10 -9.67
C HIS A 532 -4.58 15.33 -8.21
N LEU A 533 -3.63 15.24 -7.27
CA LEU A 533 -3.92 15.44 -5.83
C LEU A 533 -4.60 16.78 -5.54
N VAL A 534 -4.41 17.80 -6.37
CA VAL A 534 -5.11 19.09 -6.25
C VAL A 534 -6.63 18.92 -6.19
N ILE A 535 -7.18 17.89 -6.87
CA ILE A 535 -8.63 17.61 -6.86
C ILE A 535 -9.06 17.14 -5.46
N SER A 536 -8.42 16.10 -4.92
CA SER A 536 -8.74 15.58 -3.58
C SER A 536 -8.55 16.65 -2.50
N LYS A 537 -7.47 17.43 -2.59
CA LYS A 537 -7.19 18.54 -1.67
C LYS A 537 -8.24 19.64 -1.76
N ALA A 538 -8.66 20.03 -2.96
CA ALA A 538 -9.69 21.05 -3.14
C ALA A 538 -11.05 20.59 -2.62
N VAL A 539 -11.45 19.34 -2.89
CA VAL A 539 -12.69 18.74 -2.37
C VAL A 539 -12.68 18.70 -0.84
N TYR A 540 -11.55 18.30 -0.27
CA TYR A 540 -11.38 18.31 1.19
C TYR A 540 -11.54 19.71 1.77
N ASN A 541 -10.82 20.69 1.23
CA ASN A 541 -10.87 22.08 1.71
C ASN A 541 -12.26 22.69 1.56
N TYR A 542 -12.99 22.32 0.51
CA TYR A 542 -14.39 22.73 0.31
C TYR A 542 -15.32 22.23 1.43
N PHE A 543 -15.27 20.94 1.76
CA PHE A 543 -16.17 20.36 2.74
C PHE A 543 -15.77 20.60 4.20
N VAL A 544 -14.47 20.76 4.47
CA VAL A 544 -13.92 20.81 5.82
C VAL A 544 -13.59 22.24 6.27
N HIS A 545 -13.12 23.07 5.35
CA HIS A 545 -12.67 24.43 5.66
C HIS A 545 -13.50 25.52 4.97
N ASP A 546 -14.56 25.17 4.24
CA ASP A 546 -15.42 26.07 3.51
C ASP A 546 -14.67 26.97 2.49
N ILE A 547 -13.57 26.47 1.92
CA ILE A 547 -12.77 27.16 0.91
C ILE A 547 -13.31 26.80 -0.48
N LEU A 548 -13.65 27.81 -1.28
CA LEU A 548 -14.14 27.58 -2.64
C LEU A 548 -13.06 26.92 -3.51
N PRO A 549 -13.43 26.01 -4.43
CA PRO A 549 -12.49 25.34 -5.33
C PRO A 549 -11.62 26.30 -6.13
N GLU A 550 -12.20 27.41 -6.59
CA GLU A 550 -11.52 28.47 -7.34
C GLU A 550 -10.40 29.10 -6.51
N ASP A 551 -10.71 29.45 -5.25
CA ASP A 551 -9.74 30.07 -4.35
C ASP A 551 -8.61 29.10 -4.00
N TYR A 552 -8.97 27.84 -3.70
CA TYR A 552 -7.97 26.84 -3.35
C TYR A 552 -6.99 26.56 -4.51
N ILE A 553 -7.51 26.34 -5.73
CA ILE A 553 -6.69 25.96 -6.88
C ILE A 553 -5.73 27.08 -7.31
N MET A 554 -6.12 28.35 -7.15
CA MET A 554 -5.29 29.49 -7.49
C MET A 554 -4.17 29.74 -6.45
N THR A 555 -4.39 29.33 -5.21
CA THR A 555 -3.38 29.46 -4.14
C THR A 555 -2.40 28.31 -4.08
N ASN A 556 -2.72 27.15 -4.66
CA ASN A 556 -1.83 26.00 -4.70
C ASN A 556 -0.71 26.21 -5.72
N LYS A 557 0.53 26.34 -5.24
CA LYS A 557 1.75 26.55 -6.06
C LYS A 557 2.63 25.29 -6.17
N ASN A 558 2.13 24.12 -5.83
CA ASN A 558 2.83 22.86 -6.01
C ASN A 558 2.45 22.20 -7.34
N ILE A 559 3.31 22.28 -8.35
CA ILE A 559 3.04 21.70 -9.67
C ILE A 559 2.79 20.18 -9.62
N TYR A 560 3.42 19.46 -8.69
CA TYR A 560 3.23 18.03 -8.56
C TYR A 560 1.78 17.64 -8.16
N ASP A 561 1.07 18.51 -7.46
CA ASP A 561 -0.34 18.30 -7.13
C ASP A 561 -1.25 18.31 -8.38
N PHE A 562 -0.84 19.02 -9.44
CA PHE A 562 -1.54 19.05 -10.72
C PHE A 562 -1.15 17.89 -11.63
N CYS A 563 -0.06 17.17 -11.33
CA CYS A 563 0.41 16.11 -12.17
C CYS A 563 -0.44 14.85 -12.10
N GLY A 564 -0.63 14.22 -13.25
CA GLY A 564 -1.12 12.86 -13.41
C GLY A 564 -0.01 11.91 -13.84
N GLY A 565 -0.18 10.62 -13.61
CA GLY A 565 0.75 9.57 -14.04
C GLY A 565 0.09 8.54 -14.96
N VAL A 566 0.70 8.28 -16.10
CA VAL A 566 0.34 7.17 -16.97
C VAL A 566 1.31 6.02 -16.75
N LYS A 567 0.77 4.82 -16.59
CA LYS A 567 1.53 3.56 -16.55
C LYS A 567 1.09 2.68 -17.71
N ALA A 568 2.04 2.29 -18.58
CA ALA A 568 1.82 1.32 -19.63
C ALA A 568 2.59 0.03 -19.34
N ASN A 569 1.98 -1.12 -19.63
CA ASN A 569 2.65 -2.41 -19.65
C ASN A 569 3.43 -2.60 -20.99
N SER A 570 4.09 -3.74 -21.15
CA SER A 570 4.91 -4.02 -22.35
C SER A 570 4.13 -4.03 -23.67
N THR A 571 2.82 -4.33 -23.62
CA THR A 571 1.95 -4.43 -24.81
C THR A 571 1.46 -3.08 -25.33
N TYR A 572 1.60 -2.01 -24.53
CA TYR A 572 1.18 -0.66 -24.89
C TYR A 572 2.36 0.30 -24.98
N ALA A 573 2.25 1.27 -25.88
CA ALA A 573 3.07 2.48 -25.93
C ALA A 573 2.25 3.67 -25.42
N VAL A 574 2.86 4.54 -24.63
CA VAL A 574 2.30 5.88 -24.33
C VAL A 574 2.70 6.80 -25.46
N GLN A 575 1.74 7.50 -26.06
CA GLN A 575 1.97 8.40 -27.17
C GLN A 575 1.39 9.78 -26.89
N ILE A 576 2.08 10.82 -27.35
CA ILE A 576 1.52 12.16 -27.50
C ILE A 576 1.33 12.47 -28.97
N VAL A 577 0.24 13.16 -29.28
CA VAL A 577 -0.11 13.64 -30.60
C VAL A 577 -0.17 15.16 -30.56
N CYS A 578 0.81 15.79 -31.16
CA CYS A 578 0.91 17.25 -31.24
C CYS A 578 0.47 17.72 -32.63
N VAL A 579 -0.25 18.84 -32.66
CA VAL A 579 -0.68 19.48 -33.91
C VAL A 579 0.00 20.85 -34.03
N GLU A 580 0.94 20.97 -34.91
CA GLU A 580 1.65 22.22 -35.22
C GLU A 580 1.45 22.61 -36.69
N ASN A 581 0.95 23.82 -36.93
CA ASN A 581 0.65 24.32 -38.28
C ASN A 581 -0.21 23.37 -39.14
N GLY A 582 -1.18 22.70 -38.52
CA GLY A 582 -2.07 21.72 -39.18
C GLY A 582 -1.43 20.36 -39.49
N LYS A 583 -0.20 20.11 -39.06
CA LYS A 583 0.51 18.83 -39.24
C LYS A 583 0.51 18.08 -37.89
N GLU A 584 0.03 16.85 -37.92
CA GLU A 584 0.11 15.96 -36.78
C GLU A 584 1.48 15.29 -36.67
N THR A 585 2.05 15.29 -35.47
CA THR A 585 3.25 14.53 -35.12
C THR A 585 2.95 13.60 -33.94
N VAL A 586 3.38 12.35 -34.04
CA VAL A 586 3.20 11.33 -32.97
C VAL A 586 4.57 11.01 -32.38
N GLN A 587 4.67 11.12 -31.09
CA GLN A 587 5.88 10.79 -30.34
C GLN A 587 5.61 9.76 -29.26
N ASN A 588 6.46 8.74 -29.16
CA ASN A 588 6.42 7.76 -28.07
C ASN A 588 7.03 8.35 -26.81
N MET A 589 6.33 8.17 -25.70
CA MET A 589 6.77 8.57 -24.37
C MET A 589 7.28 7.37 -23.57
N HIS A 590 7.84 7.62 -22.41
CA HIS A 590 8.22 6.59 -21.45
C HIS A 590 7.01 5.76 -20.99
N LYS A 591 7.24 4.50 -20.59
CA LYS A 591 6.18 3.63 -20.03
C LYS A 591 5.53 4.23 -18.79
N ILE A 592 6.32 4.98 -18.02
CA ILE A 592 5.83 5.83 -16.93
C ILE A 592 6.00 7.26 -17.35
N THR A 593 4.89 7.96 -17.54
CA THR A 593 4.87 9.36 -17.99
C THR A 593 4.10 10.21 -17.01
N ARG A 594 4.78 11.20 -16.41
CA ARG A 594 4.13 12.25 -15.60
C ARG A 594 3.76 13.39 -16.55
N TYR A 595 2.56 13.91 -16.34
CA TYR A 595 2.03 15.03 -17.14
C TYR A 595 1.12 15.90 -16.28
N TYR A 596 0.83 17.10 -16.72
CA TYR A 596 -0.25 17.93 -16.19
C TYR A 596 -1.11 18.47 -17.32
N LEU A 597 -2.36 18.86 -17.03
CA LEU A 597 -3.26 19.45 -18.01
C LEU A 597 -2.85 20.90 -18.23
N SER A 598 -2.64 21.27 -19.48
CA SER A 598 -2.20 22.61 -19.90
C SER A 598 -3.16 23.21 -20.92
N ASN A 599 -3.10 24.54 -21.14
CA ASN A 599 -3.89 25.18 -22.20
C ASN A 599 -3.27 24.95 -23.57
N LYS A 600 -1.94 24.82 -23.61
CA LYS A 600 -1.18 24.46 -24.81
C LYS A 600 -0.47 23.14 -24.55
N GLY A 601 -0.45 22.25 -25.54
CA GLY A 601 0.17 20.92 -25.39
C GLY A 601 -0.34 19.93 -26.41
N CYS A 602 -0.19 18.64 -26.09
CA CYS A 602 -0.48 17.56 -27.01
C CYS A 602 -1.54 16.62 -26.42
N LYS A 603 -2.32 15.92 -27.23
CA LYS A 603 -3.19 14.85 -26.78
C LYS A 603 -2.36 13.65 -26.39
N MET A 604 -2.75 12.93 -25.32
CA MET A 604 -2.06 11.75 -24.86
C MET A 604 -2.99 10.53 -24.86
N HIS A 605 -2.46 9.38 -25.28
CA HIS A 605 -3.18 8.11 -25.24
C HIS A 605 -2.21 6.93 -25.10
N LYS A 606 -2.76 5.73 -24.89
CA LYS A 606 -2.02 4.47 -24.99
C LYS A 606 -2.41 3.77 -26.30
N MET A 607 -1.44 3.30 -27.04
CA MET A 607 -1.65 2.52 -28.25
C MET A 607 -1.17 1.08 -28.01
N HIS A 608 -2.01 0.11 -28.33
CA HIS A 608 -1.63 -1.30 -28.31
C HIS A 608 -0.68 -1.58 -29.49
N LYS A 609 0.52 -2.08 -29.19
CA LYS A 609 1.61 -2.20 -30.18
C LYS A 609 1.30 -3.11 -31.36
N GLU A 610 0.55 -4.19 -31.15
CA GLU A 610 0.20 -5.17 -32.20
C GLU A 610 -1.06 -4.76 -32.96
N THR A 611 -2.10 -4.30 -32.27
CA THR A 611 -3.41 -4.07 -32.87
C THR A 611 -3.64 -2.61 -33.29
N GLY A 612 -2.77 -1.68 -32.86
CA GLY A 612 -2.96 -0.24 -33.08
C GLY A 612 -4.14 0.38 -32.29
N LYS A 613 -4.85 -0.42 -31.46
CA LYS A 613 -5.99 0.07 -30.70
C LYS A 613 -5.59 1.14 -29.71
N ILE A 614 -6.29 2.28 -29.76
CA ILE A 614 -6.07 3.43 -28.89
C ILE A 614 -6.97 3.32 -27.65
N ILE A 615 -6.39 3.61 -26.48
CA ILE A 615 -7.07 3.72 -25.19
C ILE A 615 -6.77 5.10 -24.62
N SER A 616 -7.80 5.85 -24.28
CA SER A 616 -7.67 7.15 -23.63
C SER A 616 -6.99 7.01 -22.26
N VAL A 617 -6.22 8.02 -21.88
CA VAL A 617 -5.73 8.24 -20.53
C VAL A 617 -6.72 9.12 -19.75
N ASP A 618 -6.47 9.36 -18.46
CA ASP A 618 -7.38 10.16 -17.61
C ASP A 618 -7.62 11.59 -18.14
N ALA A 619 -6.66 12.15 -18.86
CA ALA A 619 -6.81 13.44 -19.55
C ALA A 619 -7.94 13.47 -20.63
N GLY A 620 -8.37 12.31 -21.14
CA GLY A 620 -9.40 12.22 -22.18
C GLY A 620 -9.02 12.99 -23.46
N SER A 621 -9.87 13.93 -23.87
CA SER A 621 -9.64 14.79 -25.05
C SER A 621 -8.85 16.06 -24.75
N TRP A 622 -8.53 16.34 -23.49
CA TRP A 622 -7.75 17.52 -23.10
C TRP A 622 -6.27 17.36 -23.48
N VAL A 623 -5.59 18.48 -23.69
CA VAL A 623 -4.17 18.50 -23.97
C VAL A 623 -3.34 18.54 -22.70
N VAL A 624 -2.14 17.98 -22.78
CA VAL A 624 -1.23 17.82 -21.64
C VAL A 624 0.17 18.32 -22.01
N THR A 625 0.90 18.73 -20.98
CA THR A 625 2.35 18.89 -21.05
C THR A 625 3.01 17.73 -20.29
N VAL A 626 3.94 17.03 -20.95
CA VAL A 626 4.74 15.97 -20.32
C VAL A 626 5.72 16.60 -19.33
N PHE A 627 5.82 16.01 -18.13
CA PHE A 627 6.60 16.60 -17.03
C PHE A 627 7.46 15.54 -16.30
N ASN A 628 8.14 14.72 -17.06
CA ASN A 628 9.06 13.71 -16.48
C ASN A 628 10.30 14.34 -15.85
N GLN A 629 10.74 15.45 -16.38
CA GLN A 629 11.85 16.25 -15.85
C GLN A 629 11.29 17.54 -15.26
N TYR A 630 11.69 17.83 -14.02
CA TYR A 630 11.35 19.09 -13.35
C TYR A 630 12.18 20.23 -13.94
N GLU A 631 11.52 21.32 -14.24
CA GLU A 631 12.12 22.59 -14.64
C GLU A 631 11.68 23.66 -13.67
N GLU A 632 12.63 24.30 -13.02
CA GLU A 632 12.33 25.42 -12.15
C GLU A 632 11.99 26.67 -12.98
N LYS A 633 10.76 27.14 -12.81
CA LYS A 633 10.25 28.34 -13.47
C LYS A 633 9.14 28.98 -12.66
N PRO A 634 8.78 30.26 -12.90
CA PRO A 634 7.60 30.87 -12.30
C PRO A 634 6.36 30.03 -12.49
N PHE A 635 5.51 29.94 -11.47
CA PHE A 635 4.39 28.98 -11.47
C PHE A 635 3.40 29.26 -12.63
N GLU A 636 3.25 30.51 -12.99
CA GLU A 636 2.38 31.00 -14.07
C GLU A 636 2.83 30.49 -15.45
N GLU A 637 4.11 30.18 -15.63
CA GLU A 637 4.68 29.67 -16.89
C GLU A 637 4.38 28.19 -17.15
N TYR A 638 3.81 27.46 -16.17
CA TYR A 638 3.33 26.10 -16.41
C TYR A 638 2.07 26.04 -17.29
N ASP A 639 1.39 27.18 -17.51
CA ASP A 639 0.21 27.29 -18.38
C ASP A 639 -0.89 26.27 -18.03
N ILE A 640 -1.18 26.10 -16.72
CA ILE A 640 -2.08 25.09 -16.18
C ILE A 640 -3.49 25.33 -16.69
N ASN A 641 -4.18 24.28 -17.15
CA ASN A 641 -5.58 24.31 -17.53
C ASN A 641 -6.49 24.20 -16.30
N TYR A 642 -6.66 25.29 -15.57
CA TYR A 642 -7.51 25.34 -14.37
C TYR A 642 -8.96 24.92 -14.64
N LYS A 643 -9.49 25.16 -15.85
CA LYS A 643 -10.85 24.78 -16.24
C LYS A 643 -11.09 23.27 -16.12
N TYR A 644 -10.12 22.46 -16.56
CA TYR A 644 -10.20 21.00 -16.41
C TYR A 644 -10.31 20.60 -14.94
N TYR A 645 -9.39 21.10 -14.11
CA TYR A 645 -9.37 20.74 -12.68
C TYR A 645 -10.63 21.19 -11.96
N LEU A 646 -11.10 22.40 -12.20
CA LEU A 646 -12.35 22.90 -11.62
C LEU A 646 -13.55 22.03 -12.02
N GLN A 647 -13.65 21.64 -13.29
CA GLN A 647 -14.73 20.73 -13.72
C GLN A 647 -14.67 19.37 -13.00
N ARG A 648 -13.47 18.83 -12.78
CA ARG A 648 -13.30 17.58 -12.04
C ARG A 648 -13.64 17.75 -10.56
N ILE A 649 -13.19 18.82 -9.94
CA ILE A 649 -13.49 19.14 -8.52
C ILE A 649 -15.01 19.30 -8.33
N THR A 650 -15.67 20.06 -9.20
CA THR A 650 -17.13 20.26 -9.14
C THR A 650 -17.87 18.93 -9.24
N ARG A 651 -17.51 18.05 -10.19
CA ARG A 651 -18.11 16.71 -10.31
C ARG A 651 -17.91 15.85 -9.06
N GLU A 652 -16.73 15.90 -8.44
CA GLU A 652 -16.46 15.16 -7.20
C GLU A 652 -17.30 15.71 -6.02
N ILE A 653 -17.44 17.04 -5.92
CA ILE A 653 -18.30 17.69 -4.90
C ILE A 653 -19.77 17.31 -5.12
N GLU A 654 -20.27 17.40 -6.36
CA GLU A 654 -21.66 17.03 -6.69
C GLU A 654 -21.90 15.54 -6.43
N SER A 655 -20.97 14.67 -6.81
CA SER A 655 -21.05 13.23 -6.54
C SER A 655 -21.09 12.92 -5.03
N ALA A 656 -20.32 13.65 -4.23
CA ALA A 656 -20.28 13.45 -2.77
C ALA A 656 -21.52 14.07 -2.07
N ARG A 657 -22.06 15.17 -2.58
CA ARG A 657 -23.32 15.77 -2.06
C ARG A 657 -24.53 14.87 -2.28
N GLY A 658 -24.51 14.05 -3.34
CA GLY A 658 -25.68 13.27 -3.74
C GLY A 658 -26.87 14.17 -4.14
N SER A 659 -28.00 13.55 -4.43
CA SER A 659 -29.26 14.28 -4.60
C SER A 659 -29.77 14.69 -3.23
N GLN A 660 -29.44 15.90 -2.78
CA GLN A 660 -29.92 16.50 -1.51
C GLN A 660 -31.46 16.62 -1.39
N LEU A 661 -32.21 16.15 -2.36
CA LEU A 661 -33.67 16.27 -2.39
C LEU A 661 -34.43 15.24 -1.53
N SER A 662 -33.77 14.31 -0.83
CA SER A 662 -34.47 13.24 -0.10
C SER A 662 -34.42 13.31 1.44
N LEU A 663 -33.83 14.34 2.03
CA LEU A 663 -33.76 14.49 3.51
C LEU A 663 -34.72 15.54 4.08
N LEU A 664 -35.57 16.12 3.26
CA LEU A 664 -36.61 17.09 3.71
C LEU A 664 -38.02 16.51 3.69
N PHE A 665 -38.21 15.21 3.53
CA PHE A 665 -39.50 14.55 3.63
C PHE A 665 -39.41 13.27 4.48
#